data_a7d4ef16cd60b5fb2a06410a5dfd3bf4
#
_entry.id   a7d4ef16cd60b5fb2a06410a5dfd3bf4
#
_cell.length_a   1.000
_cell.length_b   1.000
_cell.length_c   1.000
_cell.angle_alpha   90.00
_cell.angle_beta   90.00
_cell.angle_gamma   90.00
#
_symmetry.space_group_name_H-M   'P 1'
#
loop_
_entity.id
_entity.type
_entity.pdbx_description
1 polymer ?
#
loop_
_entity_poly.entity_id
_entity_poly.type
_entity_poly.pdbx_seq_one_letter_code
_entity_poly.pdbx_strand_id
1 'polypeptide(L)'
;IVLSVKSSNPVIFQKGNKITGTVVDAAGIPIIGANVMVKGTTNGAVTDINGKFSLNVEKGDLLEVSYIGYLSYEQKIGNEQALAITLKEDTKTLDEVVVVGYGTQKRGNLTGSIATVKSEEMTVAPVSSTINSLGGRLPGLVSQQTSGQPGADQATIKVRGFADNAIWIVDGIETDFNRVDPNQIESITVLTDILDKAKYGPMASDGALLIRTKKGGYNTPMQIHVDMEGGIGIADRIPEWVNGIEYARMNNAARAVSGYSQLYLPEALEGFSQKDPYDMKYPNVDYKSLMLKETLPLSRVGVNFNGGGDRVKYNFSFNGLYSGDIVKNSASNDYSKLNASASLTAKVGKYIEVSADFNTLLSFRRKGRTSWYNYRSVPAVAFPLTLGQSLGDDGARLNTPIYGVSRTFTQNYYALGLEGGFNTERNRTGMLNTSIDLDLSWLIKGLKSRTLLGLTQFVRTTIGKEEDYLGYYWTSQDGIGAISTHTGTKKSGKSILSSYTMQSLSFYERLSYDWAANGHKIAAGATFVMNDNTNKSNDNYQRQLYVTADISYAYTDKYIVEFVAQYAGSSRFNKDNRFAFFPSAGLAWVISKENFMRDIRWIDNLKLHTQVGLIGETDIFGAPYLYQSDYSAATNGMWLGANSKQDSWFGTNRYVTQYVTMNRL
;
A
#
# COMPACT_ATOMS: atom_id res chain seq x y z
N ILE A 1 -4.59 8.25 19.73
CA ILE A 1 -4.41 9.33 20.73
C ILE A 1 -3.05 9.93 20.45
N VAL A 2 -3.03 11.13 19.89
CA VAL A 2 -1.80 11.92 19.71
C VAL A 2 -1.59 12.66 21.03
N LEU A 3 -0.62 12.22 21.80
CA LEU A 3 -0.14 12.96 22.96
C LEU A 3 0.91 13.96 22.46
N SER A 4 0.53 15.21 22.26
CA SER A 4 1.50 16.29 22.12
C SER A 4 2.03 16.65 23.51
N VAL A 5 3.33 16.51 23.72
CA VAL A 5 3.99 17.05 24.89
C VAL A 5 3.93 18.58 24.76
N LYS A 6 3.05 19.21 25.51
CA LYS A 6 3.05 20.66 25.69
C LYS A 6 4.35 21.03 26.43
N SER A 7 5.35 21.53 25.70
CA SER A 7 6.42 22.26 26.35
C SER A 7 5.77 23.50 26.99
N SER A 8 5.93 23.64 28.30
CA SER A 8 5.56 24.84 29.03
C SER A 8 6.56 25.95 28.71
N ASN A 9 6.35 26.61 27.58
CA ASN A 9 6.96 27.93 27.39
C ASN A 9 6.20 28.93 28.28
N PRO A 10 6.91 29.87 28.92
CA PRO A 10 6.26 30.91 29.72
C PRO A 10 5.25 31.64 28.82
N VAL A 11 4.04 31.82 29.31
CA VAL A 11 3.00 32.62 28.66
C VAL A 11 3.57 34.06 28.58
N ILE A 12 4.10 34.38 27.40
CA ILE A 12 4.37 35.78 27.05
C ILE A 12 2.98 36.35 26.76
N PHE A 13 2.50 37.23 27.64
CA PHE A 13 1.32 38.06 27.39
C PHE A 13 1.61 38.87 26.12
N GLN A 14 1.16 38.39 24.97
CA GLN A 14 1.22 39.15 23.74
C GLN A 14 0.30 40.37 23.89
N LYS A 15 0.91 41.53 23.79
CA LYS A 15 0.28 42.85 23.84
C LYS A 15 -0.28 43.15 22.44
N GLY A 16 -1.24 42.32 21.98
CA GLY A 16 -1.92 42.50 20.71
C GLY A 16 -3.33 43.05 20.92
N ASN A 17 -3.85 43.79 19.95
CA ASN A 17 -5.24 44.24 19.96
C ASN A 17 -6.14 43.03 19.62
N LYS A 18 -7.20 42.85 20.40
CA LYS A 18 -8.20 41.82 20.14
C LYS A 18 -9.07 42.26 18.98
N ILE A 19 -9.02 41.54 17.88
CA ILE A 19 -9.96 41.69 16.76
C ILE A 19 -11.05 40.61 16.81
N THR A 20 -12.22 40.96 16.33
CA THR A 20 -13.32 40.02 16.11
C THR A 20 -13.71 40.07 14.64
N GLY A 21 -14.31 39.02 14.12
CA GLY A 21 -14.78 39.01 12.75
C GLY A 21 -15.83 37.95 12.50
N THR A 22 -16.43 38.03 11.32
CA THR A 22 -17.38 37.04 10.84
C THR A 22 -16.92 36.57 9.44
N VAL A 23 -16.91 35.28 9.23
CA VAL A 23 -16.59 34.65 7.94
C VAL A 23 -17.87 34.10 7.35
N VAL A 24 -18.19 34.56 6.14
CA VAL A 24 -19.38 34.14 5.39
C VAL A 24 -19.00 33.71 3.97
N ASP A 25 -19.87 32.99 3.30
CA ASP A 25 -19.77 32.71 1.87
C ASP A 25 -20.29 33.87 1.00
N ALA A 26 -20.27 33.71 -0.32
CA ALA A 26 -20.76 34.67 -1.27
C ALA A 26 -22.29 34.91 -1.17
N ALA A 27 -23.04 33.98 -0.57
CA ALA A 27 -24.47 34.10 -0.31
C ALA A 27 -24.78 34.72 1.06
N GLY A 28 -23.75 35.01 1.88
CA GLY A 28 -23.88 35.55 3.23
C GLY A 28 -24.14 34.48 4.30
N ILE A 29 -23.99 33.23 3.98
CA ILE A 29 -24.17 32.13 4.94
C ILE A 29 -22.89 31.98 5.80
N PRO A 30 -23.02 31.91 7.15
CA PRO A 30 -21.86 31.73 8.03
C PRO A 30 -21.07 30.49 7.76
N ILE A 31 -19.75 30.57 7.64
CA ILE A 31 -18.85 29.44 7.47
C ILE A 31 -18.38 28.98 8.85
N ILE A 32 -18.82 27.79 9.26
CA ILE A 32 -18.50 27.17 10.54
C ILE A 32 -17.19 26.39 10.41
N GLY A 33 -16.25 26.58 11.34
CA GLY A 33 -15.01 25.82 11.35
C GLY A 33 -13.93 26.35 10.40
N ALA A 34 -14.09 27.58 9.85
CA ALA A 34 -13.04 28.22 9.08
C ALA A 34 -11.82 28.52 9.97
N ASN A 35 -10.64 28.22 9.46
CA ASN A 35 -9.37 28.49 10.15
C ASN A 35 -8.95 29.94 9.87
N VAL A 36 -8.74 30.71 10.92
CA VAL A 36 -8.31 32.12 10.88
C VAL A 36 -6.98 32.21 11.61
N MET A 37 -5.88 32.51 10.92
CA MET A 37 -4.56 32.53 11.53
C MET A 37 -3.71 33.73 11.07
N VAL A 38 -2.79 34.15 11.91
CA VAL A 38 -1.76 35.12 11.53
C VAL A 38 -0.69 34.36 10.73
N LYS A 39 -0.55 34.71 9.46
CA LYS A 39 0.33 34.02 8.51
C LYS A 39 1.77 33.94 9.04
N GLY A 40 2.33 32.72 9.04
CA GLY A 40 3.69 32.46 9.51
C GLY A 40 3.82 32.29 11.03
N THR A 41 2.71 32.25 11.77
CA THR A 41 2.70 32.05 13.23
C THR A 41 1.76 30.90 13.63
N THR A 42 1.80 30.50 14.89
CA THR A 42 0.84 29.55 15.48
C THR A 42 -0.38 30.23 16.10
N ASN A 43 -0.51 31.55 15.95
CA ASN A 43 -1.61 32.33 16.51
C ASN A 43 -2.82 32.23 15.57
N GLY A 44 -3.88 31.52 15.97
CA GLY A 44 -5.05 31.27 15.17
C GLY A 44 -6.31 30.98 15.98
N ALA A 45 -7.46 31.10 15.34
CA ALA A 45 -8.78 30.79 15.86
C ALA A 45 -9.60 30.07 14.81
N VAL A 46 -10.64 29.35 15.24
CA VAL A 46 -11.62 28.68 14.38
C VAL A 46 -12.97 29.38 14.53
N THR A 47 -13.70 29.57 13.44
CA THR A 47 -15.02 30.21 13.48
C THR A 47 -16.06 29.32 14.18
N ASP A 48 -16.94 29.96 14.95
CA ASP A 48 -18.07 29.33 15.64
C ASP A 48 -19.27 29.04 14.70
N ILE A 49 -20.37 28.55 15.27
CA ILE A 49 -21.62 28.22 14.54
C ILE A 49 -22.27 29.42 13.80
N ASN A 50 -21.90 30.65 14.14
CA ASN A 50 -22.33 31.87 13.49
C ASN A 50 -21.25 32.45 12.58
N GLY A 51 -20.18 31.68 12.28
CA GLY A 51 -19.06 32.15 11.49
C GLY A 51 -18.15 33.15 12.19
N LYS A 52 -18.31 33.38 13.53
CA LYS A 52 -17.56 34.40 14.27
C LYS A 52 -16.24 33.85 14.80
N PHE A 53 -15.22 34.67 14.78
CA PHE A 53 -13.91 34.42 15.39
C PHE A 53 -13.43 35.60 16.25
N SER A 54 -12.46 35.31 17.08
CA SER A 54 -11.77 36.32 17.91
C SER A 54 -10.30 35.95 18.04
N LEU A 55 -9.40 36.88 17.72
CA LEU A 55 -7.97 36.64 17.66
C LEU A 55 -7.21 37.89 18.14
N ASN A 56 -6.09 37.71 18.85
CA ASN A 56 -5.20 38.81 19.21
C ASN A 56 -4.17 39.00 18.10
N VAL A 57 -4.06 40.18 17.55
CA VAL A 57 -3.18 40.50 16.42
C VAL A 57 -2.45 41.81 16.64
N GLU A 58 -1.36 42.02 15.94
CA GLU A 58 -0.64 43.30 15.92
C GLU A 58 -0.94 44.05 14.60
N LYS A 59 -0.80 45.36 14.66
CA LYS A 59 -0.95 46.18 13.45
C LYS A 59 0.14 45.83 12.44
N GLY A 60 -0.27 45.45 11.24
CA GLY A 60 0.63 45.02 10.17
C GLY A 60 0.66 43.52 9.93
N ASP A 61 0.09 42.70 10.85
CA ASP A 61 -0.05 41.26 10.66
C ASP A 61 -0.84 40.94 9.40
N LEU A 62 -0.49 39.86 8.74
CA LEU A 62 -1.22 39.30 7.62
C LEU A 62 -2.12 38.17 8.13
N LEU A 63 -3.42 38.41 8.15
CA LEU A 63 -4.42 37.42 8.50
C LEU A 63 -4.72 36.55 7.30
N GLU A 64 -4.64 35.24 7.45
CA GLU A 64 -5.01 34.23 6.46
C GLU A 64 -6.25 33.49 6.96
N VAL A 65 -7.30 33.44 6.13
CA VAL A 65 -8.55 32.73 6.41
C VAL A 65 -8.73 31.65 5.37
N SER A 66 -8.86 30.40 5.82
CA SER A 66 -9.00 29.23 4.95
C SER A 66 -10.12 28.32 5.42
N TYR A 67 -10.81 27.71 4.45
CA TYR A 67 -11.83 26.68 4.68
C TYR A 67 -11.89 25.72 3.49
N ILE A 68 -12.24 24.47 3.75
CA ILE A 68 -12.31 23.42 2.72
C ILE A 68 -13.38 23.81 1.69
N GLY A 69 -12.99 23.85 0.40
CA GLY A 69 -13.88 24.25 -0.69
C GLY A 69 -13.91 25.76 -0.99
N TYR A 70 -13.10 26.55 -0.30
CA TYR A 70 -13.02 28.00 -0.52
C TYR A 70 -11.59 28.45 -0.81
N LEU A 71 -11.44 29.52 -1.58
CA LEU A 71 -10.15 30.18 -1.80
C LEU A 71 -9.67 30.82 -0.50
N SER A 72 -8.41 30.61 -0.14
CA SER A 72 -7.80 31.29 1.00
C SER A 72 -7.85 32.81 0.80
N TYR A 73 -8.26 33.50 1.83
CA TYR A 73 -8.37 34.97 1.85
C TYR A 73 -7.28 35.55 2.75
N GLU A 74 -6.55 36.52 2.24
CA GLU A 74 -5.49 37.18 3.00
C GLU A 74 -5.85 38.67 3.18
N GLN A 75 -5.70 39.17 4.42
CA GLN A 75 -5.92 40.56 4.75
C GLN A 75 -4.86 41.07 5.71
N LYS A 76 -4.25 42.21 5.38
CA LYS A 76 -3.34 42.91 6.28
C LYS A 76 -4.12 43.69 7.31
N ILE A 77 -3.77 43.51 8.60
CA ILE A 77 -4.47 44.16 9.71
C ILE A 77 -4.00 45.60 9.86
N GLY A 78 -4.97 46.49 9.86
CA GLY A 78 -4.78 47.94 10.10
C GLY A 78 -5.16 48.34 11.53
N ASN A 79 -6.17 49.22 11.63
CA ASN A 79 -6.76 49.71 12.90
C ASN A 79 -8.17 49.15 13.15
N GLU A 80 -8.62 48.21 12.34
CA GLU A 80 -9.94 47.62 12.40
C GLU A 80 -10.09 46.76 13.68
N GLN A 81 -11.23 46.91 14.38
CA GLN A 81 -11.57 46.07 15.54
C GLN A 81 -12.53 44.93 15.15
N ALA A 82 -13.21 45.06 14.01
CA ALA A 82 -14.10 44.05 13.50
C ALA A 82 -13.89 43.83 11.99
N LEU A 83 -13.85 42.57 11.56
CA LEU A 83 -13.65 42.18 10.18
C LEU A 83 -14.88 41.41 9.65
N ALA A 84 -15.33 41.76 8.45
CA ALA A 84 -16.28 40.98 7.69
C ALA A 84 -15.55 40.34 6.50
N ILE A 85 -15.42 39.05 6.53
CA ILE A 85 -14.65 38.27 5.54
C ILE A 85 -15.61 37.43 4.74
N THR A 86 -15.62 37.62 3.42
CA THR A 86 -16.38 36.79 2.50
C THR A 86 -15.41 35.87 1.76
N LEU A 87 -15.51 34.58 2.01
CA LEU A 87 -14.75 33.58 1.25
C LEU A 87 -15.47 33.32 -0.07
N LYS A 88 -14.67 33.20 -1.12
CA LYS A 88 -15.16 32.80 -2.44
C LYS A 88 -14.95 31.31 -2.57
N GLU A 89 -15.96 30.60 -3.05
CA GLU A 89 -15.82 29.16 -3.35
C GLU A 89 -14.68 28.92 -4.33
N ASP A 90 -13.90 27.88 -4.06
CA ASP A 90 -12.84 27.47 -4.97
C ASP A 90 -13.44 26.70 -6.16
N THR A 91 -13.93 27.45 -7.14
CA THR A 91 -14.45 26.90 -8.40
C THR A 91 -13.34 26.31 -9.28
N LYS A 92 -12.08 26.37 -8.85
CA LYS A 92 -10.93 25.84 -9.61
C LYS A 92 -10.93 24.31 -9.69
N THR A 93 -11.72 23.59 -8.91
CA THR A 93 -11.83 22.13 -9.02
C THR A 93 -12.26 21.64 -10.41
N LEU A 94 -12.99 22.42 -11.17
CA LEU A 94 -13.38 22.10 -12.56
C LEU A 94 -12.30 22.46 -13.58
N ASP A 95 -11.45 23.43 -13.27
CA ASP A 95 -10.28 23.81 -14.07
C ASP A 95 -9.01 23.01 -13.68
N GLU A 96 -9.11 22.15 -12.66
CA GLU A 96 -8.02 21.28 -12.24
C GLU A 96 -7.59 20.40 -13.43
N VAL A 97 -6.31 20.45 -13.74
CA VAL A 97 -5.72 19.60 -14.77
C VAL A 97 -5.33 18.29 -14.12
N VAL A 98 -5.93 17.21 -14.59
CA VAL A 98 -5.65 15.85 -14.12
C VAL A 98 -4.92 15.07 -15.19
N VAL A 99 -4.07 14.14 -14.74
CA VAL A 99 -3.35 13.24 -15.64
C VAL A 99 -4.28 12.10 -16.02
N VAL A 100 -4.52 11.91 -17.31
CA VAL A 100 -5.31 10.79 -17.84
C VAL A 100 -4.68 10.35 -19.16
N GLY A 101 -4.48 9.05 -19.30
CA GLY A 101 -4.05 8.47 -20.57
C GLY A 101 -2.70 9.00 -21.08
N TYR A 102 -1.66 9.01 -20.24
CA TYR A 102 -0.33 9.51 -20.60
C TYR A 102 -0.29 11.01 -21.00
N GLY A 103 -1.36 11.75 -20.75
CA GLY A 103 -1.49 13.18 -21.00
C GLY A 103 -2.18 13.89 -19.85
N THR A 104 -2.41 15.19 -20.01
CA THR A 104 -3.13 16.01 -19.03
C THR A 104 -4.40 16.56 -19.66
N GLN A 105 -5.52 16.47 -18.95
CA GLN A 105 -6.81 17.04 -19.38
C GLN A 105 -7.46 17.81 -18.24
N LYS A 106 -8.29 18.81 -18.57
CA LYS A 106 -9.10 19.47 -17.57
C LYS A 106 -10.17 18.50 -17.06
N ARG A 107 -10.31 18.39 -15.75
CA ARG A 107 -11.28 17.51 -15.08
C ARG A 107 -12.72 17.69 -15.60
N GLY A 108 -13.09 18.92 -15.90
CA GLY A 108 -14.40 19.24 -16.46
C GLY A 108 -14.68 18.64 -17.84
N ASN A 109 -13.64 18.37 -18.62
CA ASN A 109 -13.73 17.88 -20.01
C ASN A 109 -13.66 16.35 -20.14
N LEU A 110 -13.43 15.63 -19.05
CA LEU A 110 -13.43 14.16 -19.07
C LEU A 110 -14.85 13.62 -19.12
N THR A 111 -15.11 12.59 -19.92
CA THR A 111 -16.38 11.85 -19.88
C THR A 111 -16.45 10.92 -18.67
N GLY A 112 -15.29 10.53 -18.11
CA GLY A 112 -15.17 9.64 -16.96
C GLY A 112 -15.33 10.34 -15.60
N SER A 113 -15.61 9.53 -14.58
CA SER A 113 -15.60 9.92 -13.17
C SER A 113 -14.25 9.55 -12.57
N ILE A 114 -13.46 10.54 -12.19
CA ILE A 114 -12.16 10.33 -11.56
C ILE A 114 -12.16 10.83 -10.13
N ALA A 115 -11.55 10.06 -9.23
CA ALA A 115 -11.31 10.43 -7.85
C ALA A 115 -9.82 10.63 -7.64
N THR A 116 -9.45 11.76 -7.06
CA THR A 116 -8.05 12.12 -6.78
C THR A 116 -7.90 12.48 -5.31
N VAL A 117 -6.84 12.00 -4.69
CA VAL A 117 -6.40 12.38 -3.33
C VAL A 117 -5.04 13.04 -3.43
N LYS A 118 -4.82 14.11 -2.68
CA LYS A 118 -3.55 14.84 -2.62
C LYS A 118 -2.68 14.36 -1.45
N SER A 119 -1.39 14.71 -1.50
CA SER A 119 -0.38 14.34 -0.49
C SER A 119 -0.80 14.71 0.92
N GLU A 120 -1.30 15.92 1.11
CA GLU A 120 -1.69 16.45 2.42
C GLU A 120 -2.76 15.59 3.10
N GLU A 121 -3.68 15.03 2.31
CA GLU A 121 -4.73 14.15 2.82
C GLU A 121 -4.20 12.76 3.20
N MET A 122 -3.16 12.28 2.52
CA MET A 122 -2.58 10.95 2.75
C MET A 122 -1.66 10.90 3.97
N THR A 123 -0.95 11.98 4.27
CA THR A 123 0.06 12.04 5.32
C THR A 123 -0.50 12.33 6.72
N VAL A 124 -1.81 12.55 6.85
CA VAL A 124 -2.49 12.82 8.14
C VAL A 124 -2.34 11.65 9.13
N ALA A 125 -2.28 10.41 8.65
CA ALA A 125 -2.17 9.23 9.50
C ALA A 125 -0.74 8.65 9.44
N PRO A 126 -0.07 8.40 10.58
CA PRO A 126 1.25 7.78 10.62
C PRO A 126 1.13 6.28 10.34
N VAL A 127 1.06 5.91 9.07
CA VAL A 127 0.98 4.52 8.62
C VAL A 127 2.32 4.07 8.02
N SER A 128 2.68 2.80 8.23
CA SER A 128 3.89 2.20 7.68
C SER A 128 3.80 1.95 6.17
N SER A 129 2.60 1.70 5.66
CA SER A 129 2.32 1.49 4.23
C SER A 129 1.44 2.59 3.68
N THR A 130 1.84 3.16 2.53
CA THR A 130 1.09 4.21 1.83
C THR A 130 -0.31 3.75 1.39
N ILE A 131 -0.46 2.46 1.05
CA ILE A 131 -1.76 1.88 0.69
C ILE A 131 -2.77 2.03 1.82
N ASN A 132 -2.32 1.87 3.07
CA ASN A 132 -3.21 1.94 4.22
C ASN A 132 -3.78 3.36 4.41
N SER A 133 -3.09 4.39 3.93
CA SER A 133 -3.58 5.76 3.99
C SER A 133 -4.70 6.08 2.99
N LEU A 134 -4.94 5.21 2.00
CA LEU A 134 -5.96 5.42 0.97
C LEU A 134 -7.36 4.94 1.38
N GLY A 135 -7.45 4.12 2.42
CA GLY A 135 -8.74 3.58 2.88
C GLY A 135 -9.76 4.67 3.22
N GLY A 136 -10.95 4.61 2.61
CA GLY A 136 -12.04 5.56 2.84
C GLY A 136 -11.87 6.95 2.21
N ARG A 137 -10.79 7.20 1.44
CA ARG A 137 -10.51 8.53 0.85
C ARG A 137 -10.83 8.64 -0.63
N LEU A 138 -10.90 7.53 -1.33
CA LEU A 138 -11.15 7.48 -2.76
C LEU A 138 -12.44 6.72 -3.07
N PRO A 139 -13.47 7.35 -3.62
CA PRO A 139 -14.69 6.69 -4.07
C PRO A 139 -14.37 5.55 -5.06
N GLY A 140 -15.01 4.40 -4.85
CA GLY A 140 -14.77 3.22 -5.67
C GLY A 140 -13.53 2.40 -5.30
N LEU A 141 -12.75 2.82 -4.29
CA LEU A 141 -11.62 2.07 -3.76
C LEU A 141 -11.99 1.38 -2.46
N VAL A 142 -11.83 0.07 -2.40
CA VAL A 142 -11.93 -0.73 -1.18
C VAL A 142 -10.53 -1.15 -0.77
N SER A 143 -10.14 -0.81 0.45
CA SER A 143 -8.87 -1.17 1.05
C SER A 143 -9.10 -2.13 2.21
N GLN A 144 -8.49 -3.30 2.17
CA GLN A 144 -8.60 -4.33 3.20
C GLN A 144 -7.22 -4.67 3.75
N GLN A 145 -6.96 -4.29 4.99
CA GLN A 145 -5.75 -4.65 5.70
C GLN A 145 -5.99 -5.96 6.47
N THR A 146 -5.21 -6.99 6.16
CA THR A 146 -5.31 -8.33 6.78
C THR A 146 -4.31 -8.55 7.91
N SER A 147 -3.28 -7.71 8.00
CA SER A 147 -2.23 -7.79 9.02
C SER A 147 -1.84 -6.39 9.47
N GLY A 148 -1.59 -6.22 10.77
CA GLY A 148 -0.98 -5.01 11.34
C GLY A 148 0.52 -5.15 11.56
N GLN A 149 1.14 -6.25 11.13
CA GLN A 149 2.56 -6.50 11.36
C GLN A 149 3.43 -5.64 10.43
N PRO A 150 4.32 -4.80 10.97
CA PRO A 150 5.14 -3.90 10.17
C PRO A 150 5.91 -4.61 9.04
N GLY A 151 5.83 -4.03 7.84
CA GLY A 151 6.40 -4.61 6.61
C GLY A 151 5.63 -5.80 6.03
N ALA A 152 4.50 -6.20 6.64
CA ALA A 152 3.50 -7.11 6.10
C ALA A 152 2.07 -6.61 6.38
N ASP A 153 1.93 -5.34 6.68
CA ASP A 153 0.70 -4.63 7.01
C ASP A 153 0.03 -3.98 5.80
N GLN A 154 0.52 -4.29 4.62
CA GLN A 154 0.05 -3.77 3.37
C GLN A 154 -1.39 -4.21 3.11
N ALA A 155 -2.27 -3.23 2.86
CA ALA A 155 -3.64 -3.52 2.48
C ALA A 155 -3.74 -4.03 1.04
N THR A 156 -4.68 -4.91 0.80
CA THR A 156 -5.14 -5.28 -0.54
C THR A 156 -6.14 -4.23 -1.02
N ILE A 157 -6.04 -3.83 -2.28
CA ILE A 157 -6.92 -2.83 -2.88
C ILE A 157 -7.76 -3.45 -3.98
N LYS A 158 -9.06 -3.11 -3.96
CA LYS A 158 -10.02 -3.46 -5.00
C LYS A 158 -10.66 -2.20 -5.56
N VAL A 159 -10.70 -2.07 -6.87
CA VAL A 159 -11.38 -0.97 -7.56
C VAL A 159 -12.77 -1.45 -7.98
N ARG A 160 -13.83 -0.77 -7.49
CA ARG A 160 -15.25 -1.13 -7.72
C ARG A 160 -15.57 -2.60 -7.42
N GLY A 161 -14.86 -3.22 -6.48
CA GLY A 161 -15.09 -4.61 -6.10
C GLY A 161 -14.52 -5.67 -7.04
N PHE A 162 -13.85 -5.28 -8.13
CA PHE A 162 -13.10 -6.19 -8.98
C PHE A 162 -11.87 -6.75 -8.27
N ALA A 163 -11.28 -7.80 -8.85
CA ALA A 163 -10.20 -8.56 -8.25
C ALA A 163 -8.98 -7.70 -7.82
N ASP A 164 -8.09 -8.29 -7.04
CA ASP A 164 -6.98 -7.64 -6.34
C ASP A 164 -5.82 -7.19 -7.27
N ASN A 165 -6.08 -7.04 -8.58
CA ASN A 165 -5.07 -6.86 -9.63
C ASN A 165 -5.06 -5.45 -10.26
N ALA A 166 -5.60 -4.44 -9.56
CA ALA A 166 -5.49 -3.06 -10.06
C ALA A 166 -4.01 -2.69 -10.26
N ILE A 167 -3.68 -2.15 -11.45
CA ILE A 167 -2.31 -1.75 -11.76
C ILE A 167 -1.97 -0.39 -11.16
N TRP A 168 -0.69 -0.22 -10.86
CA TRP A 168 -0.13 1.02 -10.34
C TRP A 168 0.78 1.64 -11.38
N ILE A 169 0.52 2.90 -11.70
CA ILE A 169 1.26 3.65 -12.72
C ILE A 169 1.88 4.86 -12.05
N VAL A 170 3.19 4.85 -11.90
CA VAL A 170 3.96 5.93 -11.28
C VAL A 170 4.64 6.76 -12.37
N ASP A 171 4.25 8.03 -12.50
CA ASP A 171 4.74 8.96 -13.52
C ASP A 171 4.72 8.38 -14.96
N GLY A 172 3.73 7.53 -15.26
CA GLY A 172 3.53 6.91 -16.57
C GLY A 172 4.11 5.50 -16.71
N ILE A 173 4.83 4.97 -15.72
CA ILE A 173 5.41 3.63 -15.74
C ILE A 173 4.65 2.71 -14.80
N GLU A 174 4.25 1.54 -15.29
CA GLU A 174 3.68 0.49 -14.46
C GLU A 174 4.72 -0.02 -13.45
N THR A 175 4.35 -0.02 -12.18
CA THR A 175 5.21 -0.46 -11.10
C THR A 175 4.41 -0.88 -9.88
N ASP A 176 5.06 -1.53 -8.91
CA ASP A 176 4.45 -1.85 -7.63
C ASP A 176 4.46 -0.59 -6.72
N PHE A 177 3.30 -0.22 -6.23
CA PHE A 177 3.08 0.97 -5.41
C PHE A 177 3.91 1.01 -4.11
N ASN A 178 4.19 -0.14 -3.53
CA ASN A 178 4.99 -0.22 -2.30
C ASN A 178 6.41 0.31 -2.45
N ARG A 179 6.78 0.63 -3.67
CA ARG A 179 8.10 1.13 -4.04
C ARG A 179 8.20 2.66 -3.97
N VAL A 180 7.09 3.36 -3.69
CA VAL A 180 7.05 4.82 -3.58
C VAL A 180 6.68 5.23 -2.14
N ASP A 181 7.40 6.20 -1.59
CA ASP A 181 7.11 6.74 -0.25
C ASP A 181 5.95 7.76 -0.32
N PRO A 182 5.02 7.79 0.67
CA PRO A 182 3.91 8.74 0.69
C PRO A 182 4.35 10.20 0.56
N ASN A 183 5.47 10.56 1.18
CA ASN A 183 5.98 11.94 1.16
C ASN A 183 6.47 12.40 -0.21
N GLN A 184 6.74 11.44 -1.13
CA GLN A 184 7.12 11.72 -2.53
C GLN A 184 5.93 11.91 -3.44
N ILE A 185 4.74 11.50 -3.02
CA ILE A 185 3.53 11.54 -3.84
C ILE A 185 2.96 12.95 -3.82
N GLU A 186 2.61 13.47 -4.98
CA GLU A 186 1.84 14.71 -5.16
C GLU A 186 0.34 14.40 -5.13
N SER A 187 -0.08 13.37 -5.89
CA SER A 187 -1.47 12.95 -5.97
C SER A 187 -1.61 11.49 -6.42
N ILE A 188 -2.73 10.88 -6.05
CA ILE A 188 -3.16 9.57 -6.54
C ILE A 188 -4.55 9.71 -7.15
N THR A 189 -4.71 9.24 -8.37
CA THR A 189 -5.97 9.24 -9.11
C THR A 189 -6.40 7.82 -9.41
N VAL A 190 -7.65 7.47 -9.12
CA VAL A 190 -8.21 6.15 -9.44
C VAL A 190 -8.97 6.23 -10.76
N LEU A 191 -8.62 5.36 -11.69
CA LEU A 191 -9.33 5.16 -12.95
C LEU A 191 -10.32 4.01 -12.81
N THR A 192 -11.59 4.35 -12.88
CA THR A 192 -12.67 3.39 -12.71
C THR A 192 -13.43 3.11 -14.00
N ASP A 193 -13.43 4.06 -14.93
CA ASP A 193 -14.24 4.03 -16.14
C ASP A 193 -13.51 3.43 -17.33
N ILE A 194 -14.25 2.84 -18.27
CA ILE A 194 -13.70 2.03 -19.34
C ILE A 194 -12.81 2.82 -20.30
N LEU A 195 -13.17 4.05 -20.65
CA LEU A 195 -12.38 4.90 -21.55
C LEU A 195 -11.01 5.25 -20.94
N ASP A 196 -11.00 5.57 -19.64
CA ASP A 196 -9.76 5.93 -18.97
C ASP A 196 -8.84 4.71 -18.81
N LYS A 197 -9.41 3.54 -18.49
CA LYS A 197 -8.67 2.28 -18.39
C LYS A 197 -8.13 1.82 -19.75
N ALA A 198 -8.93 1.95 -20.82
CA ALA A 198 -8.54 1.53 -22.17
C ALA A 198 -7.28 2.22 -22.69
N LYS A 199 -6.92 3.41 -22.16
CA LYS A 199 -5.68 4.11 -22.52
C LYS A 199 -4.42 3.43 -21.98
N TYR A 200 -4.54 2.57 -20.94
CA TYR A 200 -3.41 1.96 -20.23
C TYR A 200 -3.19 0.47 -20.53
N GLY A 201 -3.89 -0.06 -21.49
CA GLY A 201 -3.69 -1.44 -21.93
C GLY A 201 -4.56 -2.47 -21.21
N PRO A 202 -4.42 -3.74 -21.63
CA PRO A 202 -5.24 -4.83 -21.10
C PRO A 202 -5.06 -5.09 -19.61
N MET A 203 -3.91 -4.72 -19.03
CA MET A 203 -3.68 -4.89 -17.59
C MET A 203 -4.50 -3.95 -16.72
N ALA A 204 -5.04 -2.87 -17.28
CA ALA A 204 -5.89 -1.94 -16.54
C ALA A 204 -7.36 -2.40 -16.42
N SER A 205 -7.71 -3.62 -16.90
CA SER A 205 -9.07 -4.17 -16.84
C SER A 205 -9.69 -4.10 -15.46
N ASP A 206 -8.95 -4.48 -14.43
CA ASP A 206 -9.38 -4.47 -13.02
C ASP A 206 -9.32 -3.09 -12.35
N GLY A 207 -8.83 -2.09 -13.06
CA GLY A 207 -8.64 -0.72 -12.59
C GLY A 207 -7.18 -0.29 -12.60
N ALA A 208 -6.98 1.02 -12.55
CA ALA A 208 -5.64 1.60 -12.48
C ALA A 208 -5.58 2.74 -11.47
N LEU A 209 -4.47 2.83 -10.76
CA LEU A 209 -4.15 3.93 -9.87
C LEU A 209 -2.96 4.70 -10.45
N LEU A 210 -3.20 5.95 -10.79
CA LEU A 210 -2.17 6.86 -11.30
C LEU A 210 -1.54 7.60 -10.14
N ILE A 211 -0.25 7.47 -9.98
CA ILE A 211 0.55 8.14 -8.98
C ILE A 211 1.41 9.18 -9.66
N ARG A 212 1.28 10.40 -9.20
CA ARG A 212 2.15 11.50 -9.57
C ARG A 212 3.10 11.80 -8.42
N THR A 213 4.40 11.85 -8.72
CA THR A 213 5.40 12.22 -7.73
C THR A 213 5.65 13.72 -7.72
N LYS A 214 6.07 14.25 -6.57
CA LYS A 214 6.42 15.67 -6.42
C LYS A 214 7.61 16.02 -7.33
N LYS A 215 7.47 17.12 -8.06
CA LYS A 215 8.50 17.67 -8.94
C LYS A 215 8.92 19.06 -8.44
N GLY A 216 10.08 19.53 -8.86
CA GLY A 216 10.49 20.92 -8.63
C GLY A 216 9.68 21.91 -9.46
N GLY A 217 9.73 23.19 -9.11
CA GLY A 217 9.14 24.30 -9.85
C GLY A 217 10.22 25.12 -10.58
N TYR A 218 9.91 25.61 -11.80
CA TYR A 218 10.77 26.60 -12.45
C TYR A 218 10.65 27.95 -11.74
N ASN A 219 11.74 28.72 -11.70
CA ASN A 219 11.83 30.03 -11.03
C ASN A 219 11.35 29.98 -9.57
N THR A 220 11.54 28.85 -8.90
CA THR A 220 11.16 28.65 -7.52
C THR A 220 12.42 28.64 -6.64
N PRO A 221 12.53 29.51 -5.64
CA PRO A 221 13.62 29.46 -4.66
C PRO A 221 13.70 28.07 -4.03
N MET A 222 14.89 27.66 -3.63
CA MET A 222 15.08 26.39 -2.92
C MET A 222 14.26 26.40 -1.62
N GLN A 223 13.43 25.37 -1.47
CA GLN A 223 12.64 25.10 -0.29
C GLN A 223 13.12 23.79 0.35
N ILE A 224 13.20 23.79 1.66
CA ILE A 224 13.58 22.62 2.45
C ILE A 224 12.42 22.31 3.39
N HIS A 225 11.88 21.11 3.26
CA HIS A 225 10.86 20.58 4.18
C HIS A 225 11.46 19.45 5.00
N VAL A 226 11.28 19.51 6.31
CA VAL A 226 11.73 18.46 7.23
C VAL A 226 10.52 18.00 8.04
N ASP A 227 10.21 16.72 7.92
CA ASP A 227 9.13 16.07 8.63
C ASP A 227 9.70 15.06 9.61
N MET A 228 9.27 15.13 10.87
CA MET A 228 9.65 14.17 11.90
C MET A 228 8.40 13.71 12.64
N GLU A 229 8.20 12.41 12.66
CA GLU A 229 7.07 11.77 13.34
C GLU A 229 7.60 10.73 14.32
N GLY A 230 7.03 10.71 15.52
CA GLY A 230 7.23 9.66 16.51
C GLY A 230 5.89 9.20 17.06
N GLY A 231 5.74 7.91 17.25
CA GLY A 231 4.47 7.36 17.73
C GLY A 231 4.65 6.02 18.43
N ILE A 232 3.57 5.61 19.07
CA ILE A 232 3.45 4.29 19.71
C ILE A 232 2.22 3.63 19.11
N GLY A 233 2.42 2.49 18.44
CA GLY A 233 1.34 1.63 17.98
C GLY A 233 0.83 0.77 19.13
N ILE A 234 -0.49 0.61 19.22
CA ILE A 234 -1.15 -0.26 20.17
C ILE A 234 -1.92 -1.33 19.41
N ALA A 235 -1.70 -2.60 19.75
CA ALA A 235 -2.45 -3.69 19.13
C ALA A 235 -3.82 -3.82 19.81
N ASP A 236 -4.85 -3.24 19.17
CA ASP A 236 -6.22 -3.18 19.69
C ASP A 236 -7.11 -4.37 19.29
N ARG A 237 -6.71 -5.14 18.27
CA ARG A 237 -7.49 -6.22 17.68
C ARG A 237 -6.82 -7.58 17.75
N ILE A 238 -6.11 -7.86 18.83
CA ILE A 238 -5.64 -9.22 19.08
C ILE A 238 -6.86 -10.03 19.57
N PRO A 239 -7.25 -11.11 18.88
CA PRO A 239 -8.33 -11.96 19.33
C PRO A 239 -8.11 -12.45 20.75
N GLU A 240 -9.16 -12.61 21.51
CA GLU A 240 -9.08 -13.27 22.81
C GLU A 240 -8.75 -14.75 22.62
N TRP A 241 -7.87 -15.25 23.47
CA TRP A 241 -7.47 -16.64 23.47
C TRP A 241 -8.09 -17.34 24.71
N VAL A 242 -8.61 -18.53 24.49
CA VAL A 242 -9.12 -19.33 25.59
C VAL A 242 -7.98 -19.73 26.52
N ASN A 243 -8.19 -19.61 27.81
CA ASN A 243 -7.24 -20.10 28.80
C ASN A 243 -7.32 -21.65 28.94
N GLY A 244 -6.40 -22.23 29.74
CA GLY A 244 -6.31 -23.67 29.87
C GLY A 244 -7.59 -24.34 30.40
N ILE A 245 -8.29 -23.71 31.35
CA ILE A 245 -9.53 -24.25 31.92
C ILE A 245 -10.66 -24.22 30.90
N GLU A 246 -10.80 -23.10 30.19
CA GLU A 246 -11.81 -22.95 29.14
C GLU A 246 -11.56 -23.95 28.01
N TYR A 247 -10.32 -24.08 27.56
CA TYR A 247 -9.96 -25.09 26.57
C TYR A 247 -10.31 -26.49 27.00
N ALA A 248 -9.96 -26.87 28.22
CA ALA A 248 -10.24 -28.20 28.76
C ALA A 248 -11.75 -28.49 28.86
N ARG A 249 -12.55 -27.51 29.32
CA ARG A 249 -14.02 -27.61 29.35
C ARG A 249 -14.62 -27.72 27.95
N MET A 250 -14.19 -26.89 26.99
CA MET A 250 -14.66 -26.95 25.61
C MET A 250 -14.30 -28.28 24.95
N ASN A 251 -13.08 -28.79 25.19
CA ASN A 251 -12.64 -30.10 24.68
C ASN A 251 -13.53 -31.23 25.26
N ASN A 252 -13.76 -31.24 26.58
CA ASN A 252 -14.64 -32.22 27.22
C ASN A 252 -16.06 -32.14 26.65
N ALA A 253 -16.60 -30.96 26.45
CA ALA A 253 -17.95 -30.79 25.87
C ALA A 253 -17.99 -31.32 24.41
N ALA A 254 -17.00 -31.03 23.58
CA ALA A 254 -16.92 -31.56 22.22
C ALA A 254 -16.80 -33.08 22.18
N ARG A 255 -16.02 -33.67 23.10
CA ARG A 255 -15.91 -35.12 23.24
C ARG A 255 -17.23 -35.78 23.67
N ALA A 256 -17.95 -35.16 24.60
CA ALA A 256 -19.26 -35.65 25.05
C ALA A 256 -20.28 -35.70 23.90
N VAL A 257 -20.34 -34.64 23.07
CA VAL A 257 -21.18 -34.62 21.86
C VAL A 257 -20.78 -35.73 20.86
N SER A 258 -19.50 -36.07 20.78
CA SER A 258 -18.99 -37.13 19.92
C SER A 258 -19.04 -38.54 20.55
N GLY A 259 -19.62 -38.69 21.74
CA GLY A 259 -19.75 -39.97 22.43
C GLY A 259 -18.46 -40.47 23.10
N TYR A 260 -17.45 -39.61 23.26
CA TYR A 260 -16.20 -39.97 23.94
C TYR A 260 -16.26 -39.56 25.43
N SER A 261 -15.50 -40.29 26.26
CA SER A 261 -15.29 -39.91 27.67
C SER A 261 -14.52 -38.59 27.79
N GLN A 262 -14.67 -37.91 28.94
CA GLN A 262 -13.92 -36.70 29.25
C GLN A 262 -12.39 -36.99 29.20
N LEU A 263 -11.65 -36.07 28.59
CA LEU A 263 -10.19 -36.12 28.56
C LEU A 263 -9.57 -35.47 29.80
N TYR A 264 -10.16 -34.37 30.23
CA TYR A 264 -9.71 -33.61 31.40
C TYR A 264 -10.63 -33.86 32.57
N LEU A 265 -10.15 -34.61 33.55
CA LEU A 265 -10.89 -34.91 34.78
C LEU A 265 -10.95 -33.68 35.70
N PRO A 266 -11.83 -33.66 36.73
CA PRO A 266 -11.95 -32.54 37.66
C PRO A 266 -10.64 -32.11 38.30
N GLU A 267 -9.79 -33.06 38.67
CA GLU A 267 -8.43 -32.80 39.18
C GLU A 267 -7.56 -32.00 38.22
N ALA A 268 -7.62 -32.30 36.91
CA ALA A 268 -6.89 -31.54 35.90
C ALA A 268 -7.42 -30.09 35.77
N LEU A 269 -8.75 -29.92 35.87
CA LEU A 269 -9.34 -28.57 35.82
C LEU A 269 -8.92 -27.73 37.04
N GLU A 270 -8.80 -28.36 38.22
CA GLU A 270 -8.29 -27.72 39.43
C GLU A 270 -6.78 -27.37 39.26
N GLY A 271 -5.96 -28.29 38.74
CA GLY A 271 -4.55 -28.06 38.49
C GLY A 271 -4.33 -26.90 37.51
N PHE A 272 -5.08 -26.82 36.41
CA PHE A 272 -5.01 -25.70 35.45
C PHE A 272 -5.43 -24.35 36.07
N SER A 273 -6.18 -24.35 37.16
CA SER A 273 -6.58 -23.11 37.83
C SER A 273 -5.41 -22.38 38.50
N GLN A 274 -4.33 -23.08 38.79
CA GLN A 274 -3.10 -22.51 39.36
C GLN A 274 -2.34 -21.61 38.38
N LYS A 275 -2.64 -21.70 37.10
CA LYS A 275 -2.03 -20.91 36.03
C LYS A 275 -0.50 -21.00 35.99
N ASP A 276 0.07 -22.14 36.38
CA ASP A 276 1.51 -22.38 36.34
C ASP A 276 1.92 -22.86 34.94
N PRO A 277 2.73 -22.10 34.17
CA PRO A 277 3.20 -22.51 32.87
C PRO A 277 4.29 -23.59 32.91
N TYR A 278 4.85 -23.89 34.08
CA TYR A 278 5.93 -24.86 34.29
C TYR A 278 5.48 -26.15 34.98
N ASP A 279 4.23 -26.23 35.40
CA ASP A 279 3.70 -27.45 36.02
C ASP A 279 3.79 -28.62 35.05
N MET A 280 4.44 -29.71 35.50
CA MET A 280 4.71 -30.91 34.70
C MET A 280 3.45 -31.68 34.33
N LYS A 281 2.43 -31.64 35.18
CA LYS A 281 1.17 -32.40 35.05
C LYS A 281 0.02 -31.58 34.52
N TYR A 282 -0.07 -30.32 34.96
CA TYR A 282 -1.19 -29.45 34.65
C TYR A 282 -0.75 -28.03 34.23
N PRO A 283 0.08 -27.95 33.16
CA PRO A 283 0.58 -26.66 32.70
C PRO A 283 -0.57 -25.77 32.20
N ASN A 284 -0.46 -24.47 32.43
CA ASN A 284 -1.38 -23.49 31.87
C ASN A 284 -0.63 -22.24 31.42
N VAL A 285 -0.30 -22.21 30.14
CA VAL A 285 0.59 -21.22 29.53
C VAL A 285 -0.20 -20.08 28.92
N ASP A 286 0.01 -18.86 29.38
CA ASP A 286 -0.48 -17.65 28.71
C ASP A 286 0.52 -17.15 27.66
N TYR A 287 0.46 -17.75 26.46
CA TYR A 287 1.32 -17.35 25.35
C TYR A 287 1.13 -15.90 24.93
N LYS A 288 -0.06 -15.31 25.13
CA LYS A 288 -0.34 -13.93 24.75
C LYS A 288 0.53 -12.96 25.56
N SER A 289 0.48 -13.05 26.88
CA SER A 289 1.27 -12.18 27.77
C SER A 289 2.76 -12.44 27.68
N LEU A 290 3.16 -13.70 27.50
CA LEU A 290 4.57 -14.08 27.37
C LEU A 290 5.23 -13.55 26.10
N MET A 291 4.55 -13.67 24.95
CA MET A 291 5.17 -13.54 23.65
C MET A 291 4.75 -12.29 22.88
N LEU A 292 3.75 -11.55 23.36
CA LEU A 292 3.31 -10.32 22.70
C LEU A 292 3.61 -9.10 23.58
N LYS A 293 4.01 -8.00 22.91
CA LYS A 293 4.11 -6.66 23.47
C LYS A 293 2.78 -5.96 23.30
N GLU A 294 2.43 -5.09 24.20
CA GLU A 294 1.23 -4.24 24.07
C GLU A 294 1.45 -3.08 23.11
N THR A 295 2.68 -2.61 23.03
CA THR A 295 3.05 -1.43 22.26
C THR A 295 4.26 -1.68 21.37
N LEU A 296 4.32 -0.95 20.26
CA LEU A 296 5.46 -0.93 19.34
C LEU A 296 5.85 0.52 19.01
N PRO A 297 7.14 0.82 18.93
CA PRO A 297 7.61 2.14 18.53
C PRO A 297 7.45 2.33 17.02
N LEU A 298 7.11 3.55 16.63
CA LEU A 298 7.09 4.01 15.23
C LEU A 298 7.85 5.34 15.17
N SER A 299 8.76 5.48 14.22
CA SER A 299 9.40 6.76 13.92
C SER A 299 9.58 6.93 12.41
N ARG A 300 9.39 8.15 11.94
CA ARG A 300 9.61 8.56 10.56
C ARG A 300 10.37 9.87 10.52
N VAL A 301 11.30 9.98 9.60
CA VAL A 301 12.02 11.20 9.28
C VAL A 301 12.01 11.38 7.78
N GLY A 302 11.61 12.56 7.32
CA GLY A 302 11.62 12.97 5.93
C GLY A 302 12.35 14.28 5.73
N VAL A 303 13.11 14.38 4.65
CA VAL A 303 13.73 15.63 4.22
C VAL A 303 13.50 15.76 2.73
N ASN A 304 12.95 16.89 2.31
CA ASN A 304 12.70 17.20 0.91
C ASN A 304 13.33 18.55 0.54
N PHE A 305 14.02 18.57 -0.58
CA PHE A 305 14.62 19.76 -1.19
C PHE A 305 14.00 19.95 -2.56
N ASN A 306 13.32 21.05 -2.80
CA ASN A 306 12.78 21.37 -4.10
C ASN A 306 13.10 22.80 -4.50
N GLY A 307 13.16 23.05 -5.82
CA GLY A 307 13.43 24.37 -6.36
C GLY A 307 13.74 24.33 -7.84
N GLY A 308 14.18 25.47 -8.38
CA GLY A 308 14.67 25.57 -9.74
C GLY A 308 14.84 26.99 -10.22
N GLY A 309 15.66 27.13 -11.25
CA GLY A 309 15.84 28.35 -12.01
C GLY A 309 14.93 28.42 -13.23
N ASP A 310 15.30 29.22 -14.22
CA ASP A 310 14.57 29.41 -15.49
C ASP A 310 14.61 28.16 -16.39
N ARG A 311 15.69 27.39 -16.33
CA ARG A 311 15.95 26.24 -17.23
C ARG A 311 15.95 24.89 -16.55
N VAL A 312 16.23 24.83 -15.26
CA VAL A 312 16.34 23.57 -14.52
C VAL A 312 15.50 23.63 -13.27
N LYS A 313 14.70 22.60 -13.04
CA LYS A 313 13.97 22.37 -11.81
C LYS A 313 14.35 21.01 -11.21
N TYR A 314 14.33 20.93 -9.89
CA TYR A 314 14.75 19.71 -9.17
C TYR A 314 13.91 19.46 -7.94
N ASN A 315 13.83 18.19 -7.58
CA ASN A 315 13.28 17.72 -6.30
C ASN A 315 14.11 16.54 -5.80
N PHE A 316 14.59 16.63 -4.57
CA PHE A 316 15.32 15.55 -3.90
C PHE A 316 14.59 15.22 -2.60
N SER A 317 14.44 13.93 -2.31
CA SER A 317 13.74 13.49 -1.09
C SER A 317 14.48 12.30 -0.47
N PHE A 318 14.60 12.34 0.86
CA PHE A 318 15.14 11.27 1.68
C PHE A 318 14.15 10.97 2.80
N ASN A 319 13.71 9.72 2.91
CA ASN A 319 12.74 9.32 3.91
C ASN A 319 13.20 8.04 4.60
N GLY A 320 13.15 8.04 5.92
CA GLY A 320 13.42 6.90 6.78
C GLY A 320 12.21 6.55 7.63
N LEU A 321 11.93 5.27 7.78
CA LEU A 321 10.89 4.73 8.66
C LEU A 321 11.48 3.60 9.48
N TYR A 322 11.18 3.59 10.77
CA TYR A 322 11.43 2.47 11.68
C TYR A 322 10.14 2.11 12.40
N SER A 323 9.87 0.81 12.50
CA SER A 323 8.75 0.27 13.27
C SER A 323 9.14 -1.03 13.96
N GLY A 324 8.89 -1.12 15.26
CA GLY A 324 9.01 -2.37 16.00
C GLY A 324 7.84 -3.31 15.72
N ASP A 325 7.98 -4.59 16.10
CA ASP A 325 6.93 -5.61 16.02
C ASP A 325 6.38 -5.91 17.43
N ILE A 326 5.14 -6.37 17.50
CA ILE A 326 4.49 -6.79 18.75
C ILE A 326 5.00 -8.12 19.28
N VAL A 327 5.63 -8.96 18.45
CA VAL A 327 6.12 -10.28 18.88
C VAL A 327 7.43 -10.13 19.65
N LYS A 328 7.47 -10.70 20.87
CA LYS A 328 8.71 -10.82 21.67
C LYS A 328 9.50 -12.01 21.17
N ASN A 329 10.75 -11.79 20.80
CA ASN A 329 11.70 -12.85 20.40
C ASN A 329 13.09 -12.53 20.91
N SER A 330 14.01 -13.52 20.87
CA SER A 330 15.44 -13.31 21.08
C SER A 330 16.08 -12.46 19.98
N ALA A 331 15.58 -12.53 18.76
CA ALA A 331 15.92 -11.61 17.68
C ALA A 331 14.96 -10.41 17.75
N SER A 332 15.47 -9.18 17.70
CA SER A 332 14.62 -8.01 17.58
C SER A 332 13.81 -8.13 16.30
N ASN A 333 12.48 -8.19 16.43
CA ASN A 333 11.59 -8.06 15.31
C ASN A 333 11.44 -6.58 15.02
N ASP A 334 11.81 -6.20 13.81
CA ASP A 334 11.73 -4.81 13.37
C ASP A 334 11.52 -4.71 11.86
N TYR A 335 11.07 -3.55 11.47
CA TYR A 335 10.95 -3.13 10.08
C TYR A 335 11.56 -1.76 9.92
N SER A 336 12.49 -1.63 8.99
CA SER A 336 13.04 -0.35 8.59
C SER A 336 12.96 -0.17 7.08
N LYS A 337 12.71 1.06 6.68
CA LYS A 337 12.57 1.46 5.29
C LYS A 337 13.36 2.75 5.08
N LEU A 338 14.18 2.76 4.06
CA LEU A 338 14.90 3.95 3.59
C LEU A 338 14.54 4.17 2.13
N ASN A 339 14.12 5.37 1.81
CA ASN A 339 13.79 5.77 0.47
C ASN A 339 14.57 7.04 0.10
N ALA A 340 15.12 7.07 -1.10
CA ALA A 340 15.73 8.26 -1.67
C ALA A 340 15.23 8.45 -3.10
N SER A 341 14.88 9.68 -3.45
CA SER A 341 14.49 10.04 -4.81
C SER A 341 15.14 11.34 -5.26
N ALA A 342 15.32 11.41 -6.57
CA ALA A 342 15.81 12.59 -7.26
C ALA A 342 15.00 12.78 -8.54
N SER A 343 14.49 13.97 -8.76
CA SER A 343 13.84 14.38 -10.01
C SER A 343 14.54 15.61 -10.53
N LEU A 344 15.00 15.54 -11.76
CA LEU A 344 15.65 16.65 -12.46
C LEU A 344 14.95 16.84 -13.80
N THR A 345 14.55 18.08 -14.09
CA THR A 345 13.98 18.45 -15.39
C THR A 345 14.71 19.66 -15.93
N ALA A 346 15.12 19.60 -17.20
CA ALA A 346 15.86 20.64 -17.86
C ALA A 346 15.22 21.04 -19.21
N LYS A 347 15.07 22.34 -19.45
CA LYS A 347 14.72 22.89 -20.77
C LYS A 347 15.98 23.00 -21.63
N VAL A 348 15.97 22.29 -22.75
CA VAL A 348 17.03 22.33 -23.76
C VAL A 348 16.53 23.14 -24.94
N GLY A 349 16.87 24.43 -24.93
CA GLY A 349 16.34 25.38 -25.90
C GLY A 349 14.87 25.73 -25.63
N LYS A 350 14.13 25.99 -26.73
CA LYS A 350 12.74 26.45 -26.66
C LYS A 350 11.71 25.32 -26.68
N TYR A 351 12.07 24.19 -27.30
CA TYR A 351 11.10 23.17 -27.71
C TYR A 351 11.32 21.81 -27.04
N ILE A 352 12.38 21.65 -26.25
CA ILE A 352 12.77 20.36 -25.69
C ILE A 352 12.82 20.49 -24.17
N GLU A 353 12.14 19.59 -23.48
CA GLU A 353 12.29 19.38 -22.04
C GLU A 353 12.72 17.93 -21.80
N VAL A 354 13.80 17.75 -21.04
CA VAL A 354 14.33 16.43 -20.67
C VAL A 354 14.19 16.25 -19.18
N SER A 355 13.64 15.11 -18.77
CA SER A 355 13.52 14.76 -17.35
C SER A 355 14.21 13.45 -17.05
N ALA A 356 14.79 13.36 -15.87
CA ALA A 356 15.31 12.13 -15.28
C ALA A 356 14.83 12.02 -13.84
N ASP A 357 14.14 10.92 -13.53
CA ASP A 357 13.59 10.61 -12.22
C ASP A 357 14.23 9.32 -11.71
N PHE A 358 14.91 9.40 -10.60
CA PHE A 358 15.48 8.26 -9.89
C PHE A 358 14.75 8.04 -8.58
N ASN A 359 14.42 6.79 -8.27
CA ASN A 359 13.86 6.41 -6.98
C ASN A 359 14.50 5.11 -6.51
N THR A 360 14.94 5.07 -5.27
CA THR A 360 15.42 3.84 -4.64
C THR A 360 14.74 3.62 -3.31
N LEU A 361 14.37 2.36 -3.06
CA LEU A 361 13.78 1.91 -1.82
C LEU A 361 14.56 0.72 -1.27
N LEU A 362 15.02 0.85 -0.05
CA LEU A 362 15.64 -0.22 0.72
C LEU A 362 14.72 -0.54 1.89
N SER A 363 14.30 -1.78 2.04
CA SER A 363 13.57 -2.20 3.23
C SER A 363 14.19 -3.44 3.85
N PHE A 364 14.20 -3.44 5.17
CA PHE A 364 14.73 -4.52 5.99
C PHE A 364 13.65 -4.94 6.96
N ARG A 365 13.27 -6.20 6.92
CA ARG A 365 12.34 -6.79 7.86
C ARG A 365 13.03 -7.96 8.55
N ARG A 366 13.30 -7.80 9.82
CA ARG A 366 13.81 -8.87 10.66
C ARG A 366 12.66 -9.50 11.44
N LYS A 367 12.56 -10.81 11.42
CA LYS A 367 11.53 -11.56 12.12
C LYS A 367 12.11 -12.84 12.70
N GLY A 368 11.64 -13.23 13.87
CA GLY A 368 11.85 -14.58 14.41
C GLY A 368 11.18 -15.63 13.53
N ARG A 369 11.45 -16.89 13.81
CA ARG A 369 10.85 -18.03 13.08
C ARG A 369 9.39 -18.29 13.47
N THR A 370 8.86 -17.57 14.45
CA THR A 370 7.48 -17.68 14.90
C THR A 370 6.70 -16.39 14.65
N SER A 371 5.40 -16.53 14.55
CA SER A 371 4.44 -15.42 14.45
C SER A 371 3.42 -15.51 15.58
N TRP A 372 2.70 -14.42 15.83
CA TRP A 372 1.61 -14.42 16.81
C TRP A 372 0.57 -15.53 16.53
N TYR A 373 0.36 -15.87 15.26
CA TYR A 373 -0.56 -16.92 14.84
C TYR A 373 -0.13 -18.30 15.35
N ASN A 374 1.18 -18.60 15.37
CA ASN A 374 1.71 -19.85 15.84
C ASN A 374 1.42 -20.04 17.34
N TYR A 375 1.58 -18.98 18.14
CA TYR A 375 1.34 -19.06 19.59
C TYR A 375 -0.10 -19.43 19.93
N ARG A 376 -1.08 -18.98 19.18
CA ARG A 376 -2.49 -19.31 19.40
C ARG A 376 -2.86 -20.73 18.92
N SER A 377 -2.04 -21.37 18.12
CA SER A 377 -2.31 -22.70 17.56
C SER A 377 -2.02 -23.84 18.54
N VAL A 378 -1.35 -23.54 19.66
CA VAL A 378 -1.05 -24.49 20.71
C VAL A 378 -1.95 -24.21 21.93
N PRO A 379 -2.71 -25.22 22.39
CA PRO A 379 -3.49 -25.06 23.61
C PRO A 379 -2.63 -24.72 24.82
N ALA A 380 -3.13 -23.88 25.70
CA ALA A 380 -2.45 -23.47 26.93
C ALA A 380 -2.01 -24.65 27.82
N VAL A 381 -2.70 -25.79 27.69
CA VAL A 381 -2.49 -27.01 28.50
C VAL A 381 -1.72 -28.11 27.77
N ALA A 382 -1.13 -27.81 26.59
CA ALA A 382 -0.53 -28.82 25.73
C ALA A 382 0.74 -29.45 26.33
N PHE A 383 1.56 -28.64 26.98
CA PHE A 383 2.82 -29.04 27.62
C PHE A 383 3.36 -27.87 28.46
N PRO A 384 4.22 -28.13 29.47
CA PRO A 384 4.90 -27.07 30.21
C PRO A 384 5.91 -26.32 29.32
N LEU A 385 6.12 -25.04 29.57
CA LEU A 385 7.08 -24.24 28.79
C LEU A 385 8.47 -24.86 28.81
N THR A 386 8.93 -25.26 29.99
CA THR A 386 10.21 -25.95 30.19
C THR A 386 10.06 -27.07 31.19
N LEU A 387 10.86 -28.09 31.06
CA LEU A 387 10.95 -29.27 31.97
C LEU A 387 12.10 -29.14 32.95
N GLY A 388 12.80 -28.01 32.99
CA GLY A 388 13.99 -27.80 33.80
C GLY A 388 15.18 -27.31 32.96
N GLN A 389 16.37 -27.51 33.49
CA GLN A 389 17.64 -27.20 32.81
C GLN A 389 18.39 -28.48 32.47
N SER A 390 19.05 -28.50 31.31
CA SER A 390 19.91 -29.62 30.94
C SER A 390 21.12 -29.75 31.87
N LEU A 391 21.59 -30.98 32.04
CA LEU A 391 22.83 -31.30 32.73
C LEU A 391 23.94 -31.54 31.69
N GLY A 392 25.15 -31.06 31.97
CA GLY A 392 26.35 -31.42 31.21
C GLY A 392 26.79 -32.87 31.50
N ASP A 393 27.72 -33.38 30.71
CA ASP A 393 28.30 -34.73 30.88
C ASP A 393 28.98 -34.88 32.25
N ASP A 394 29.39 -33.82 32.88
CA ASP A 394 29.95 -33.72 34.23
C ASP A 394 28.89 -33.57 35.33
N GLY A 395 27.61 -33.62 35.01
CA GLY A 395 26.50 -33.37 35.93
C GLY A 395 26.28 -31.93 36.32
N ALA A 396 27.06 -30.97 35.78
CA ALA A 396 26.85 -29.55 36.01
C ALA A 396 25.59 -29.09 35.27
N ARG A 397 24.79 -28.20 35.89
CA ARG A 397 23.62 -27.60 35.23
C ARG A 397 24.08 -26.69 34.11
N LEU A 398 23.77 -27.07 32.90
CA LEU A 398 23.88 -26.17 31.76
C LEU A 398 22.73 -25.15 31.83
N ASN A 399 23.01 -23.86 31.60
CA ASN A 399 21.98 -22.83 31.53
C ASN A 399 21.05 -22.94 30.31
N THR A 400 20.95 -24.14 29.74
CA THR A 400 20.14 -24.43 28.57
C THR A 400 18.81 -25.02 29.03
N PRO A 401 17.67 -24.33 28.79
CA PRO A 401 16.37 -24.84 29.18
C PRO A 401 16.02 -26.08 28.37
N ILE A 402 15.35 -27.03 29.03
CA ILE A 402 14.74 -28.22 28.41
C ILE A 402 13.30 -27.85 28.09
N TYR A 403 12.96 -27.73 26.82
CA TYR A 403 11.62 -27.29 26.40
C TYR A 403 10.63 -28.44 26.33
N GLY A 404 9.40 -28.16 26.83
CA GLY A 404 8.31 -29.14 26.78
C GLY A 404 7.68 -29.20 25.38
N VAL A 405 7.30 -30.43 24.97
CA VAL A 405 6.45 -30.70 23.80
C VAL A 405 5.51 -31.84 24.15
N SER A 406 4.55 -32.17 23.29
CA SER A 406 3.72 -33.39 23.46
C SER A 406 3.68 -34.19 22.16
N ARG A 407 3.13 -35.40 22.22
CA ARG A 407 2.96 -36.26 21.03
C ARG A 407 2.07 -35.64 19.97
N THR A 408 1.09 -34.84 20.40
CA THR A 408 0.14 -34.14 19.50
C THR A 408 0.67 -32.79 19.07
N PHE A 409 1.29 -32.04 19.99
CA PHE A 409 1.86 -30.72 19.72
C PHE A 409 3.38 -30.81 19.83
N THR A 410 4.01 -31.10 18.70
CA THR A 410 5.44 -31.42 18.60
C THR A 410 6.34 -30.18 18.56
N GLN A 411 5.76 -28.98 18.46
CA GLN A 411 6.51 -27.72 18.42
C GLN A 411 6.20 -26.85 19.62
N ASN A 412 7.25 -26.48 20.34
CA ASN A 412 7.21 -25.43 21.35
C ASN A 412 7.56 -24.08 20.69
N TYR A 413 6.54 -23.30 20.36
CA TYR A 413 6.76 -22.01 19.70
C TYR A 413 7.41 -20.96 20.59
N TYR A 414 7.32 -21.09 21.91
CA TYR A 414 8.08 -20.28 22.84
C TYR A 414 9.58 -20.49 22.66
N ALA A 415 10.02 -21.74 22.68
CA ALA A 415 11.41 -22.13 22.42
C ALA A 415 11.87 -21.66 21.03
N LEU A 416 11.05 -21.89 20.01
CA LEU A 416 11.35 -21.49 18.65
C LEU A 416 11.44 -19.95 18.52
N GLY A 417 10.63 -19.20 19.27
CA GLY A 417 10.69 -17.76 19.34
C GLY A 417 11.96 -17.22 19.98
N LEU A 418 12.50 -17.91 20.99
CA LEU A 418 13.68 -17.50 21.73
C LEU A 418 14.98 -17.99 21.08
N GLU A 419 15.02 -19.25 20.63
CA GLU A 419 16.25 -19.91 20.17
C GLU A 419 16.26 -20.25 18.69
N GLY A 420 15.10 -20.24 18.01
CA GLY A 420 14.98 -20.69 16.63
C GLY A 420 15.71 -19.83 15.59
N GLY A 421 16.38 -18.78 16.01
CA GLY A 421 17.08 -17.86 15.13
C GLY A 421 16.17 -16.81 14.50
N PHE A 422 16.52 -16.34 13.31
CA PHE A 422 15.79 -15.24 12.65
C PHE A 422 15.90 -15.30 11.14
N ASN A 423 14.96 -14.65 10.47
CA ASN A 423 14.99 -14.36 9.05
C ASN A 423 15.06 -12.86 8.84
N THR A 424 15.93 -12.41 7.95
CA THR A 424 16.00 -11.02 7.49
C THR A 424 15.62 -10.97 6.02
N GLU A 425 14.49 -10.37 5.73
CA GLU A 425 14.06 -10.03 4.38
C GLU A 425 14.62 -8.67 4.01
N ARG A 426 15.34 -8.61 2.91
CA ARG A 426 15.93 -7.39 2.35
C ARG A 426 15.35 -7.16 0.98
N ASN A 427 14.58 -6.07 0.83
CA ASN A 427 14.05 -5.65 -0.45
C ASN A 427 14.84 -4.42 -0.92
N ARG A 428 15.24 -4.45 -2.17
CA ARG A 428 15.94 -3.36 -2.85
C ARG A 428 15.23 -3.08 -4.15
N THR A 429 14.79 -1.85 -4.32
CA THR A 429 14.20 -1.37 -5.55
C THR A 429 15.02 -0.21 -6.08
N GLY A 430 15.33 -0.23 -7.36
CA GLY A 430 15.86 0.90 -8.11
C GLY A 430 14.95 1.16 -9.28
N MET A 431 14.56 2.43 -9.49
CA MET A 431 13.75 2.88 -10.60
C MET A 431 14.44 4.08 -11.25
N LEU A 432 14.56 4.05 -12.55
CA LEU A 432 15.05 5.17 -13.35
C LEU A 432 14.07 5.41 -14.50
N ASN A 433 13.46 6.58 -14.52
CA ASN A 433 12.59 7.02 -15.59
C ASN A 433 13.23 8.23 -16.27
N THR A 434 13.31 8.20 -17.58
CA THR A 434 13.83 9.31 -18.38
C THR A 434 12.80 9.69 -19.42
N SER A 435 12.45 10.97 -19.52
CA SER A 435 11.53 11.44 -20.56
C SER A 435 12.10 12.58 -21.38
N ILE A 436 11.66 12.65 -22.62
CA ILE A 436 11.92 13.74 -23.56
C ILE A 436 10.56 14.24 -24.02
N ASP A 437 10.26 15.49 -23.70
CA ASP A 437 9.07 16.19 -24.15
C ASP A 437 9.46 17.18 -25.25
N LEU A 438 8.86 17.02 -26.43
CA LEU A 438 9.09 17.85 -27.60
C LEU A 438 7.85 18.70 -27.90
N ASP A 439 8.01 20.02 -27.92
CA ASP A 439 7.00 20.93 -28.44
C ASP A 439 7.18 21.07 -29.96
N LEU A 440 6.32 20.41 -30.71
CA LEU A 440 6.31 20.42 -32.18
C LEU A 440 5.39 21.52 -32.75
N SER A 441 5.04 22.53 -31.95
CA SER A 441 4.17 23.65 -32.36
C SER A 441 4.74 24.49 -33.52
N TRP A 442 6.04 24.37 -33.77
CA TRP A 442 6.68 24.94 -34.95
C TRP A 442 6.28 24.25 -36.27
N LEU A 443 5.87 22.98 -36.20
CA LEU A 443 5.35 22.22 -37.34
C LEU A 443 3.85 22.35 -37.46
N ILE A 444 3.13 22.00 -36.35
CA ILE A 444 1.68 22.11 -36.25
C ILE A 444 1.36 22.65 -34.86
N LYS A 445 0.66 23.81 -34.79
CA LYS A 445 0.30 24.44 -33.53
C LYS A 445 -0.51 23.46 -32.64
N GLY A 446 -0.02 23.21 -31.42
CA GLY A 446 -0.66 22.29 -30.48
C GLY A 446 -0.18 20.82 -30.57
N LEU A 447 0.75 20.52 -31.49
CA LEU A 447 1.35 19.18 -31.59
C LEU A 447 2.51 19.06 -30.60
N LYS A 448 2.55 17.93 -29.87
CA LYS A 448 3.62 17.57 -28.92
C LYS A 448 3.95 16.09 -29.02
N SER A 449 5.18 15.74 -28.73
CA SER A 449 5.62 14.35 -28.57
C SER A 449 6.22 14.17 -27.20
N ARG A 450 6.00 13.01 -26.60
CA ARG A 450 6.62 12.59 -25.33
C ARG A 450 7.11 11.17 -25.46
N THR A 451 8.41 11.02 -25.32
CA THR A 451 9.09 9.72 -25.21
C THR A 451 9.42 9.46 -23.74
N LEU A 452 9.17 8.26 -23.24
CA LEU A 452 9.58 7.85 -21.89
C LEU A 452 10.18 6.46 -21.90
N LEU A 453 11.31 6.34 -21.21
CA LEU A 453 12.01 5.09 -20.93
C LEU A 453 12.05 4.87 -19.42
N GLY A 454 11.53 3.73 -18.96
CA GLY A 454 11.52 3.32 -17.56
C GLY A 454 12.28 2.02 -17.34
N LEU A 455 13.15 2.02 -16.35
CA LEU A 455 13.89 0.85 -15.87
C LEU A 455 13.54 0.65 -14.40
N THR A 456 13.08 -0.56 -14.06
CA THR A 456 12.84 -0.94 -12.66
C THR A 456 13.56 -2.24 -12.36
N GLN A 457 14.30 -2.28 -11.27
CA GLN A 457 14.90 -3.49 -10.75
C GLN A 457 14.46 -3.70 -9.30
N PHE A 458 13.93 -4.87 -9.01
CA PHE A 458 13.56 -5.29 -7.67
C PHE A 458 14.30 -6.57 -7.31
N VAL A 459 14.95 -6.56 -6.14
CA VAL A 459 15.64 -7.72 -5.59
C VAL A 459 15.17 -7.93 -4.16
N ARG A 460 14.59 -9.09 -3.89
CA ARG A 460 14.29 -9.58 -2.53
C ARG A 460 15.27 -10.68 -2.18
N THR A 461 15.95 -10.56 -1.06
CA THR A 461 16.82 -11.60 -0.52
C THR A 461 16.41 -11.89 0.91
N THR A 462 16.08 -13.14 1.18
CA THR A 462 15.83 -13.62 2.55
C THR A 462 17.06 -14.36 3.05
N ILE A 463 17.66 -13.84 4.12
CA ILE A 463 18.79 -14.45 4.80
C ILE A 463 18.29 -14.96 6.14
N GLY A 464 18.51 -16.23 6.43
CA GLY A 464 18.11 -16.85 7.67
C GLY A 464 19.30 -17.35 8.48
N LYS A 465 19.15 -17.33 9.79
CA LYS A 465 19.89 -18.14 10.73
C LYS A 465 18.86 -19.06 11.38
N GLU A 466 18.85 -20.32 10.94
CA GLU A 466 17.95 -21.33 11.47
C GLU A 466 18.66 -22.10 12.58
N GLU A 467 18.09 -22.06 13.75
CA GLU A 467 18.52 -22.84 14.90
C GLU A 467 17.32 -23.64 15.38
N ASP A 468 17.55 -24.90 15.71
CA ASP A 468 16.53 -25.76 16.30
C ASP A 468 16.84 -25.92 17.78
N TYR A 469 15.79 -26.06 18.56
CA TYR A 469 15.85 -26.35 19.98
C TYR A 469 15.57 -27.85 20.22
N LEU A 470 15.97 -28.35 21.35
CA LEU A 470 15.64 -29.71 21.78
C LEU A 470 14.30 -29.68 22.54
N GLY A 471 13.31 -30.37 21.98
CA GLY A 471 11.99 -30.53 22.59
C GLY A 471 11.87 -31.93 23.23
N TYR A 472 11.34 -31.96 24.43
CA TYR A 472 11.17 -33.19 25.20
C TYR A 472 9.71 -33.31 25.65
N TYR A 473 9.20 -34.55 25.65
CA TYR A 473 7.92 -34.83 26.27
C TYR A 473 8.09 -35.73 27.49
N TRP A 474 7.25 -35.47 28.49
CA TRP A 474 7.21 -36.24 29.71
C TRP A 474 6.28 -37.45 29.55
N THR A 475 6.76 -38.65 29.83
CA THR A 475 5.93 -39.83 29.94
C THR A 475 6.10 -40.39 31.34
N SER A 476 5.02 -40.48 32.10
CA SER A 476 5.00 -41.19 33.36
C SER A 476 4.65 -42.66 33.09
N GLN A 477 5.59 -43.54 33.29
CA GLN A 477 5.32 -44.94 33.41
C GLN A 477 5.90 -45.34 34.77
N ASP A 478 5.03 -45.80 35.68
CA ASP A 478 5.38 -46.26 37.04
C ASP A 478 6.09 -45.20 37.92
N GLY A 479 5.71 -43.94 37.80
CA GLY A 479 6.28 -42.86 38.62
C GLY A 479 7.67 -42.37 38.22
N ILE A 480 8.29 -42.95 37.20
CA ILE A 480 9.56 -42.52 36.64
C ILE A 480 9.27 -41.91 35.28
N GLY A 481 9.50 -40.61 35.15
CA GLY A 481 9.35 -39.92 33.85
C GLY A 481 10.51 -40.21 32.92
N ALA A 482 10.21 -40.64 31.72
CA ALA A 482 11.19 -40.73 30.65
C ALA A 482 11.06 -39.47 29.75
N ILE A 483 12.16 -38.81 29.50
CA ILE A 483 12.22 -37.66 28.58
C ILE A 483 12.64 -38.21 27.22
N SER A 484 11.80 -38.06 26.20
CA SER A 484 12.11 -38.45 24.84
C SER A 484 12.35 -37.23 23.97
N THR A 485 13.43 -37.22 23.24
CA THR A 485 13.75 -36.14 22.27
C THR A 485 12.84 -36.24 21.07
N HIS A 486 12.27 -35.10 20.67
CA HIS A 486 11.38 -35.10 19.53
C HIS A 486 11.90 -34.31 18.33
N THR A 487 12.91 -33.47 18.41
CA THR A 487 13.30 -32.67 17.23
C THR A 487 14.77 -32.35 17.15
N GLY A 488 15.28 -32.51 15.95
CA GLY A 488 16.16 -31.63 15.19
C GLY A 488 17.64 -31.62 15.57
N THR A 489 18.46 -31.78 14.55
CA THR A 489 19.87 -31.38 14.58
C THR A 489 19.97 -29.87 14.60
N LYS A 490 20.68 -29.34 15.60
CA LYS A 490 20.99 -27.91 15.69
C LYS A 490 21.73 -27.48 14.42
N LYS A 491 21.02 -26.76 13.53
CA LYS A 491 21.65 -26.12 12.37
C LYS A 491 22.11 -24.75 12.80
N SER A 492 23.40 -24.52 12.84
CA SER A 492 23.94 -23.18 13.08
C SER A 492 24.60 -22.68 11.80
N GLY A 493 24.17 -21.54 11.33
CA GLY A 493 24.75 -20.85 10.18
C GLY A 493 23.78 -19.88 9.52
N LYS A 494 24.32 -18.82 8.95
CA LYS A 494 23.54 -17.94 8.08
C LYS A 494 23.53 -18.52 6.68
N SER A 495 22.35 -18.65 6.09
CA SER A 495 22.17 -19.08 4.70
C SER A 495 21.24 -18.15 3.96
N ILE A 496 21.40 -18.09 2.65
CA ILE A 496 20.40 -17.44 1.79
C ILE A 496 19.26 -18.46 1.62
N LEU A 497 18.10 -18.13 2.18
CA LEU A 497 16.91 -18.98 2.11
C LEU A 497 16.18 -18.83 0.78
N SER A 498 16.13 -17.63 0.25
CA SER A 498 15.52 -17.33 -1.04
C SER A 498 16.08 -16.06 -1.64
N SER A 499 16.10 -16.01 -2.96
CA SER A 499 16.37 -14.79 -3.72
C SER A 499 15.34 -14.68 -4.84
N TYR A 500 14.77 -13.50 -4.98
CA TYR A 500 13.81 -13.17 -6.04
C TYR A 500 14.25 -11.90 -6.73
N THR A 501 14.35 -11.95 -8.05
CA THR A 501 14.76 -10.79 -8.85
C THR A 501 13.76 -10.55 -9.96
N MET A 502 13.22 -9.34 -10.01
CA MET A 502 12.34 -8.86 -11.08
C MET A 502 12.98 -7.64 -11.75
N GLN A 503 12.92 -7.60 -13.05
CA GLN A 503 13.37 -6.49 -13.87
C GLN A 503 12.25 -6.09 -14.82
N SER A 504 12.00 -4.78 -14.94
CA SER A 504 11.02 -4.24 -15.86
C SER A 504 11.66 -3.19 -16.74
N LEU A 505 11.44 -3.29 -18.04
CA LEU A 505 11.79 -2.30 -19.03
C LEU A 505 10.49 -1.82 -19.67
N SER A 506 10.24 -0.52 -19.61
CA SER A 506 9.07 0.12 -20.20
C SER A 506 9.50 1.21 -21.15
N PHE A 507 8.90 1.22 -22.31
CA PHE A 507 9.05 2.29 -23.30
C PHE A 507 7.68 2.74 -23.74
N TYR A 508 7.44 4.05 -23.78
CA TYR A 508 6.31 4.58 -24.51
C TYR A 508 6.69 5.83 -25.32
N GLU A 509 5.98 6.00 -26.41
CA GLU A 509 5.98 7.19 -27.24
C GLU A 509 4.55 7.68 -27.40
N ARG A 510 4.28 8.95 -27.11
CA ARG A 510 2.99 9.58 -27.31
C ARG A 510 3.10 10.81 -28.19
N LEU A 511 2.37 10.81 -29.28
CA LEU A 511 2.07 11.99 -30.06
C LEU A 511 0.72 12.55 -29.63
N SER A 512 0.65 13.82 -29.25
CA SER A 512 -0.59 14.48 -28.81
C SER A 512 -0.81 15.77 -29.58
N TYR A 513 -2.09 16.07 -29.84
CA TYR A 513 -2.51 17.25 -30.55
C TYR A 513 -3.68 17.92 -29.83
N ASP A 514 -3.52 19.19 -29.48
CA ASP A 514 -4.53 20.01 -28.84
C ASP A 514 -4.90 21.20 -29.72
N TRP A 515 -6.19 21.33 -30.01
CA TRP A 515 -6.71 22.44 -30.81
C TRP A 515 -7.99 22.99 -30.18
N ALA A 516 -8.12 24.31 -30.19
CA ALA A 516 -9.31 25.00 -29.70
C ALA A 516 -9.59 26.25 -30.55
N ALA A 517 -10.83 26.39 -31.05
CA ALA A 517 -11.31 27.58 -31.72
C ALA A 517 -12.87 27.64 -31.71
N ASN A 518 -13.42 28.82 -31.59
CA ASN A 518 -14.87 29.10 -31.72
C ASN A 518 -15.77 28.15 -30.87
N GLY A 519 -15.35 27.83 -29.66
CA GLY A 519 -16.09 26.94 -28.78
C GLY A 519 -15.87 25.44 -29.04
N HIS A 520 -15.14 25.07 -30.09
CA HIS A 520 -14.73 23.71 -30.39
C HIS A 520 -13.36 23.43 -29.77
N LYS A 521 -13.21 22.26 -29.17
CA LYS A 521 -11.95 21.76 -28.61
C LYS A 521 -11.75 20.33 -29.08
N ILE A 522 -10.55 20.03 -29.55
CA ILE A 522 -10.11 18.67 -29.92
C ILE A 522 -8.82 18.39 -29.15
N ALA A 523 -8.81 17.25 -28.46
CA ALA A 523 -7.63 16.63 -27.91
C ALA A 523 -7.50 15.24 -28.51
N ALA A 524 -6.41 14.97 -29.21
CA ALA A 524 -6.17 13.69 -29.86
C ALA A 524 -4.79 13.15 -29.48
N GLY A 525 -4.65 11.83 -29.44
CA GLY A 525 -3.39 11.19 -29.13
C GLY A 525 -3.21 9.86 -29.82
N ALA A 526 -1.95 9.54 -30.09
CA ALA A 526 -1.51 8.21 -30.49
C ALA A 526 -0.39 7.79 -29.56
N THR A 527 -0.51 6.65 -28.90
CA THR A 527 0.45 6.15 -27.92
C THR A 527 0.89 4.75 -28.32
N PHE A 528 2.19 4.53 -28.36
CA PHE A 528 2.82 3.23 -28.49
C PHE A 528 3.46 2.86 -27.15
N VAL A 529 3.20 1.65 -26.66
CA VAL A 529 3.74 1.15 -25.39
C VAL A 529 4.33 -0.24 -25.56
N MET A 530 5.49 -0.43 -24.97
CA MET A 530 6.14 -1.73 -24.85
C MET A 530 6.59 -1.92 -23.39
N ASN A 531 6.13 -3.01 -22.77
CA ASN A 531 6.56 -3.42 -21.44
C ASN A 531 7.18 -4.81 -21.50
N ASP A 532 8.35 -4.98 -20.90
CA ASP A 532 9.02 -6.26 -20.70
C ASP A 532 9.27 -6.47 -19.21
N ASN A 533 8.45 -7.31 -18.60
CA ASN A 533 8.56 -7.68 -17.18
C ASN A 533 9.18 -9.08 -17.10
N THR A 534 10.40 -9.17 -16.59
CA THR A 534 11.15 -10.40 -16.45
C THR A 534 11.32 -10.78 -14.99
N ASN A 535 10.79 -11.93 -14.61
CA ASN A 535 11.11 -12.57 -13.35
C ASN A 535 12.28 -13.54 -13.57
N LYS A 536 13.48 -13.11 -13.18
CA LYS A 536 14.71 -13.91 -13.36
C LYS A 536 14.81 -15.12 -12.43
N SER A 537 13.95 -15.23 -11.43
CA SER A 537 14.01 -16.34 -10.47
C SER A 537 13.36 -17.62 -11.00
N ASN A 538 12.47 -17.51 -11.96
CA ASN A 538 11.75 -18.64 -12.58
C ASN A 538 11.64 -18.52 -14.11
N ASP A 539 12.49 -17.69 -14.73
CA ASP A 539 12.53 -17.44 -16.18
C ASP A 539 11.15 -17.09 -16.80
N ASN A 540 10.32 -16.42 -16.03
CA ASN A 540 9.01 -15.98 -16.49
C ASN A 540 9.09 -14.60 -17.14
N TYR A 541 8.75 -14.53 -18.42
CA TYR A 541 8.78 -13.32 -19.24
C TYR A 541 7.37 -12.88 -19.56
N GLN A 542 7.03 -11.66 -19.19
CA GLN A 542 5.74 -11.07 -19.53
C GLN A 542 5.96 -9.83 -20.39
N ARG A 543 5.71 -9.97 -21.69
CA ARG A 543 5.86 -8.89 -22.67
C ARG A 543 4.51 -8.44 -23.15
N GLN A 544 4.35 -7.13 -23.21
CA GLN A 544 3.15 -6.49 -23.72
C GLN A 544 3.53 -5.41 -24.71
N LEU A 545 2.75 -5.31 -25.75
CA LEU A 545 2.85 -4.27 -26.76
C LEU A 545 1.45 -3.81 -27.13
N TYR A 546 1.24 -2.49 -27.10
CA TYR A 546 -0.02 -1.95 -27.56
C TYR A 546 0.13 -0.57 -28.19
N VAL A 547 -0.78 -0.30 -29.11
CA VAL A 547 -0.98 1.00 -29.73
C VAL A 547 -2.36 1.49 -29.37
N THR A 548 -2.48 2.70 -28.87
CA THR A 548 -3.76 3.33 -28.53
C THR A 548 -3.90 4.63 -29.30
N ALA A 549 -5.02 4.81 -29.96
CA ALA A 549 -5.44 6.09 -30.51
C ALA A 549 -6.63 6.60 -29.72
N ASP A 550 -6.57 7.85 -29.28
CA ASP A 550 -7.64 8.50 -28.51
C ASP A 550 -7.98 9.85 -29.12
N ILE A 551 -9.27 10.20 -29.09
CA ILE A 551 -9.76 11.52 -29.48
C ILE A 551 -10.87 11.94 -28.54
N SER A 552 -10.79 13.17 -28.07
CA SER A 552 -11.85 13.84 -27.30
C SER A 552 -12.24 15.12 -28.04
N TYR A 553 -13.51 15.29 -28.30
CA TYR A 553 -14.10 16.49 -28.89
C TYR A 553 -15.08 17.10 -27.92
N ALA A 554 -14.94 18.39 -27.65
CA ALA A 554 -15.86 19.14 -26.81
C ALA A 554 -16.38 20.38 -27.57
N TYR A 555 -17.69 20.58 -27.52
CA TYR A 555 -18.34 21.80 -28.05
C TYR A 555 -18.86 22.64 -26.90
N THR A 556 -18.34 23.86 -26.79
CA THR A 556 -18.66 24.85 -25.73
C THR A 556 -18.52 24.32 -24.29
N ASP A 557 -17.72 23.27 -24.12
CA ASP A 557 -17.58 22.51 -22.86
C ASP A 557 -18.92 21.95 -22.31
N LYS A 558 -19.93 21.82 -23.17
CA LYS A 558 -21.25 21.29 -22.85
C LYS A 558 -21.44 19.85 -23.34
N TYR A 559 -21.06 19.62 -24.59
CA TYR A 559 -21.21 18.34 -25.26
C TYR A 559 -19.82 17.75 -25.51
N ILE A 560 -19.56 16.58 -24.98
CA ILE A 560 -18.26 15.93 -25.06
C ILE A 560 -18.43 14.54 -25.64
N VAL A 561 -17.61 14.21 -26.64
CA VAL A 561 -17.56 12.90 -27.29
C VAL A 561 -16.13 12.40 -27.19
N GLU A 562 -15.94 11.20 -26.69
CA GLU A 562 -14.62 10.56 -26.62
C GLU A 562 -14.65 9.21 -27.32
N PHE A 563 -13.54 8.89 -27.99
CA PHE A 563 -13.31 7.60 -28.61
C PHE A 563 -11.88 7.14 -28.32
N VAL A 564 -11.75 5.85 -27.98
CA VAL A 564 -10.46 5.19 -27.76
C VAL A 564 -10.44 3.91 -28.56
N ALA A 565 -9.42 3.72 -29.37
CA ALA A 565 -9.15 2.51 -30.12
C ALA A 565 -7.80 1.94 -29.70
N GLN A 566 -7.78 0.72 -29.19
CA GLN A 566 -6.56 0.06 -28.77
C GLN A 566 -6.36 -1.24 -29.53
N TYR A 567 -5.14 -1.47 -30.01
CA TYR A 567 -4.68 -2.76 -30.53
C TYR A 567 -3.56 -3.25 -29.64
N ALA A 568 -3.79 -4.35 -28.91
CA ALA A 568 -2.90 -4.81 -27.86
C ALA A 568 -2.59 -6.29 -27.97
N GLY A 569 -1.38 -6.65 -27.56
CA GLY A 569 -0.90 -8.02 -27.52
C GLY A 569 -0.07 -8.34 -26.29
N SER A 570 -0.11 -9.62 -25.87
CA SER A 570 0.65 -10.13 -24.73
C SER A 570 1.32 -11.46 -25.07
N SER A 571 2.55 -11.64 -24.57
CA SER A 571 3.27 -12.93 -24.71
C SER A 571 2.61 -14.09 -23.96
N ARG A 572 1.64 -13.80 -23.08
CA ARG A 572 0.86 -14.82 -22.36
C ARG A 572 -0.05 -15.63 -23.26
N PHE A 573 -0.34 -15.13 -24.46
CA PHE A 573 -1.21 -15.79 -25.45
C PHE A 573 -0.42 -16.46 -26.57
N ASN A 574 -1.02 -17.47 -27.18
CA ASN A 574 -0.48 -18.13 -28.36
C ASN A 574 -0.28 -17.12 -29.51
N LYS A 575 0.67 -17.39 -30.39
CA LYS A 575 1.04 -16.52 -31.51
C LYS A 575 -0.14 -16.10 -32.36
N ASP A 576 -1.09 -17.01 -32.60
CA ASP A 576 -2.24 -16.80 -33.48
C ASP A 576 -3.33 -15.91 -32.86
N ASN A 577 -3.41 -15.85 -31.51
CA ASN A 577 -4.42 -15.11 -30.76
C ASN A 577 -3.80 -14.05 -29.84
N ARG A 578 -2.55 -13.65 -30.14
CA ARG A 578 -1.77 -12.77 -29.27
C ARG A 578 -2.27 -11.34 -29.24
N PHE A 579 -2.80 -10.86 -30.37
CA PHE A 579 -3.25 -9.48 -30.53
C PHE A 579 -4.75 -9.39 -30.73
N ALA A 580 -5.37 -8.38 -30.12
CA ALA A 580 -6.79 -8.10 -30.26
C ALA A 580 -7.06 -6.58 -30.30
N PHE A 581 -8.23 -6.23 -30.85
CA PHE A 581 -8.68 -4.85 -30.98
C PHE A 581 -9.76 -4.53 -29.96
N PHE A 582 -9.61 -3.40 -29.24
CA PHE A 582 -10.47 -3.00 -28.13
C PHE A 582 -10.97 -1.55 -28.37
N PRO A 583 -12.12 -1.35 -28.99
CA PRO A 583 -12.75 -0.05 -29.16
C PRO A 583 -13.55 0.35 -27.94
N SER A 584 -13.55 1.66 -27.61
CA SER A 584 -14.36 2.24 -26.56
C SER A 584 -14.84 3.62 -26.97
N ALA A 585 -16.06 4.01 -26.59
CA ALA A 585 -16.65 5.31 -26.87
C ALA A 585 -17.40 5.86 -25.65
N GLY A 586 -17.48 7.17 -25.55
CA GLY A 586 -18.19 7.85 -24.47
C GLY A 586 -18.79 9.17 -24.90
N LEU A 587 -19.89 9.51 -24.24
CA LEU A 587 -20.62 10.76 -24.42
C LEU A 587 -20.82 11.42 -23.06
N ALA A 588 -20.70 12.74 -23.01
CA ALA A 588 -21.09 13.48 -21.82
C ALA A 588 -21.79 14.79 -22.20
N TRP A 589 -22.78 15.15 -21.38
CA TRP A 589 -23.53 16.39 -21.45
C TRP A 589 -23.41 17.11 -20.11
N VAL A 590 -22.82 18.31 -20.14
CA VAL A 590 -22.68 19.16 -18.95
C VAL A 590 -23.93 20.04 -18.87
N ILE A 591 -24.97 19.53 -18.24
CA ILE A 591 -26.30 20.15 -18.14
C ILE A 591 -26.22 21.48 -17.39
N SER A 592 -25.38 21.58 -16.36
CA SER A 592 -25.19 22.80 -15.58
C SER A 592 -24.72 24.02 -16.40
N LYS A 593 -24.11 23.78 -17.58
CA LYS A 593 -23.68 24.85 -18.49
C LYS A 593 -24.77 25.29 -19.48
N GLU A 594 -25.95 24.66 -19.44
CA GLU A 594 -27.06 25.08 -20.31
C GLU A 594 -27.71 26.36 -19.83
N ASN A 595 -28.30 27.10 -20.80
CA ASN A 595 -28.92 28.41 -20.50
C ASN A 595 -30.07 28.28 -19.50
N PHE A 596 -30.84 27.18 -19.55
CA PHE A 596 -31.95 26.92 -18.64
C PHE A 596 -31.52 26.59 -17.20
N MET A 597 -30.24 26.26 -16.97
CA MET A 597 -29.68 25.99 -15.64
C MET A 597 -29.05 27.23 -14.99
N ARG A 598 -28.87 28.33 -15.73
CA ARG A 598 -28.11 29.53 -15.30
C ARG A 598 -28.65 30.15 -14.01
N ASP A 599 -29.94 30.09 -13.78
CA ASP A 599 -30.60 30.67 -12.61
C ASP A 599 -30.68 29.73 -11.40
N ILE A 600 -30.26 28.46 -11.59
CA ILE A 600 -30.27 27.43 -10.55
C ILE A 600 -28.90 27.43 -9.83
N ARG A 601 -28.79 28.29 -8.79
CA ARG A 601 -27.52 28.56 -8.09
C ARG A 601 -27.06 27.45 -7.11
N TRP A 602 -27.95 26.52 -6.76
CA TRP A 602 -27.63 25.45 -5.81
C TRP A 602 -27.01 24.20 -6.49
N ILE A 603 -26.90 24.20 -7.80
CA ILE A 603 -26.24 23.14 -8.59
C ILE A 603 -25.02 23.74 -9.29
N ASP A 604 -23.81 23.44 -8.80
CA ASP A 604 -22.57 23.92 -9.41
C ASP A 604 -22.19 23.12 -10.64
N ASN A 605 -22.33 21.80 -10.57
CA ASN A 605 -21.99 20.90 -11.67
C ASN A 605 -22.97 19.74 -11.78
N LEU A 606 -23.69 19.70 -12.91
CA LEU A 606 -24.54 18.57 -13.28
C LEU A 606 -24.10 18.06 -14.65
N LYS A 607 -23.51 16.87 -14.68
CA LYS A 607 -23.04 16.22 -15.89
C LYS A 607 -23.63 14.81 -16.01
N LEU A 608 -24.26 14.54 -17.14
CA LEU A 608 -24.70 13.20 -17.51
C LEU A 608 -23.67 12.60 -18.47
N HIS A 609 -23.23 11.37 -18.23
CA HIS A 609 -22.29 10.68 -19.11
C HIS A 609 -22.63 9.21 -19.26
N THR A 610 -22.22 8.63 -20.39
CA THR A 610 -22.33 7.21 -20.68
C THR A 610 -21.12 6.75 -21.46
N GLN A 611 -20.70 5.52 -21.23
CA GLN A 611 -19.54 4.91 -21.88
C GLN A 611 -19.86 3.47 -22.24
N VAL A 612 -19.31 3.02 -23.37
CA VAL A 612 -19.37 1.63 -23.83
C VAL A 612 -18.05 1.26 -24.47
N GLY A 613 -17.58 0.03 -24.28
CA GLY A 613 -16.34 -0.39 -24.90
C GLY A 613 -15.95 -1.82 -24.53
N LEU A 614 -14.86 -2.24 -25.14
CA LEU A 614 -14.18 -3.50 -24.85
C LEU A 614 -12.83 -3.20 -24.21
N ILE A 615 -12.44 -4.02 -23.24
CA ILE A 615 -11.12 -4.02 -22.65
C ILE A 615 -10.62 -5.45 -22.56
N GLY A 616 -9.33 -5.67 -22.84
CA GLY A 616 -8.71 -6.98 -22.75
C GLY A 616 -8.32 -7.32 -21.31
N GLU A 617 -8.18 -8.60 -21.00
CA GLU A 617 -7.65 -9.12 -19.76
C GLU A 617 -6.46 -10.05 -20.06
N THR A 618 -5.36 -9.90 -19.36
CA THR A 618 -4.15 -10.70 -19.56
C THR A 618 -3.79 -11.59 -18.38
N ASP A 619 -4.37 -11.35 -17.21
CA ASP A 619 -4.11 -12.14 -16.01
C ASP A 619 -5.27 -13.07 -15.67
N ILE A 620 -5.53 -14.00 -16.57
CA ILE A 620 -6.59 -14.99 -16.41
C ILE A 620 -6.07 -16.09 -15.46
N PHE A 621 -6.76 -16.29 -14.33
CA PHE A 621 -6.46 -17.31 -13.31
C PHE A 621 -5.06 -17.26 -12.70
N GLY A 622 -4.33 -16.13 -12.79
CA GLY A 622 -3.00 -15.98 -12.20
C GLY A 622 -1.90 -16.87 -12.79
N ALA A 623 -2.19 -17.63 -13.85
CA ALA A 623 -1.23 -18.53 -14.47
C ALA A 623 -0.74 -17.99 -15.83
N PRO A 624 0.58 -17.92 -16.05
CA PRO A 624 1.13 -17.56 -17.35
C PRO A 624 1.02 -18.74 -18.33
N TYR A 625 0.92 -18.43 -19.63
CA TYR A 625 1.02 -19.41 -20.71
C TYR A 625 0.02 -20.58 -20.64
N LEU A 626 -1.24 -20.31 -20.31
CA LEU A 626 -2.31 -21.32 -20.20
C LEU A 626 -2.53 -22.16 -21.47
N TYR A 627 -2.01 -21.72 -22.61
CA TYR A 627 -2.07 -22.46 -23.88
C TYR A 627 -1.01 -23.57 -23.99
N GLN A 628 -0.03 -23.58 -23.09
CA GLN A 628 1.00 -24.63 -23.06
C GLN A 628 0.49 -25.85 -22.29
N SER A 629 0.85 -27.03 -22.76
CA SER A 629 0.60 -28.26 -22.03
C SER A 629 1.54 -28.34 -20.83
N ASP A 630 0.99 -28.48 -19.64
CA ASP A 630 1.76 -28.68 -18.43
C ASP A 630 1.69 -30.15 -17.99
N TYR A 631 2.82 -30.68 -17.59
CA TYR A 631 2.97 -32.07 -17.15
C TYR A 631 3.40 -32.06 -15.69
N SER A 632 2.51 -32.45 -14.80
CA SER A 632 2.88 -32.63 -13.39
C SER A 632 3.10 -34.11 -13.06
N ALA A 633 4.19 -34.41 -12.39
CA ALA A 633 4.44 -35.74 -11.83
C ALA A 633 3.55 -35.94 -10.59
N ALA A 634 2.67 -36.95 -10.63
CA ALA A 634 1.90 -37.33 -9.46
C ALA A 634 2.81 -38.06 -8.45
N THR A 635 2.82 -37.57 -7.21
CA THR A 635 3.61 -38.17 -6.12
C THR A 635 2.98 -39.43 -5.54
N ASN A 636 1.73 -39.72 -5.86
CA ASN A 636 1.01 -40.90 -5.40
C ASN A 636 0.86 -41.89 -6.55
N GLY A 637 1.49 -43.04 -6.43
CA GLY A 637 1.32 -44.16 -7.36
C GLY A 637 -0.12 -44.69 -7.32
N MET A 638 -0.55 -45.28 -8.42
CA MET A 638 -1.83 -45.99 -8.52
C MET A 638 -1.81 -47.24 -7.66
N TRP A 639 -2.76 -47.38 -6.74
CA TRP A 639 -2.95 -48.61 -5.95
C TRP A 639 -3.54 -49.70 -6.83
N LEU A 640 -2.75 -50.75 -7.05
CA LEU A 640 -3.20 -51.99 -7.72
C LEU A 640 -3.17 -53.11 -6.71
N GLY A 641 -4.29 -53.33 -5.98
CA GLY A 641 -4.46 -54.47 -5.11
C GLY A 641 -5.07 -54.16 -3.73
N ALA A 642 -5.69 -55.17 -3.12
CA ALA A 642 -6.51 -55.07 -1.91
C ALA A 642 -5.70 -55.06 -0.59
N ASN A 643 -4.39 -55.07 -0.59
CA ASN A 643 -3.55 -55.06 0.60
C ASN A 643 -2.62 -53.84 0.63
N SER A 644 -2.52 -53.20 1.77
CA SER A 644 -1.82 -51.97 2.11
C SER A 644 -0.30 -51.95 1.93
N LYS A 645 0.26 -52.80 1.06
CA LYS A 645 1.65 -52.74 0.64
C LYS A 645 1.76 -52.22 -0.78
N GLN A 646 2.56 -51.20 -0.91
CA GLN A 646 3.00 -50.68 -2.19
C GLN A 646 3.75 -51.77 -2.95
N ASP A 647 3.10 -52.46 -3.84
CA ASP A 647 3.79 -53.41 -4.72
C ASP A 647 4.48 -52.62 -5.83
N SER A 648 5.79 -52.54 -5.69
CA SER A 648 6.68 -51.94 -6.68
C SER A 648 6.98 -52.97 -7.80
N TRP A 649 6.00 -53.17 -8.70
CA TRP A 649 6.19 -54.07 -9.83
C TRP A 649 7.16 -53.55 -10.89
N PHE A 650 7.48 -52.24 -10.85
CA PHE A 650 8.39 -51.59 -11.79
C PHE A 650 9.34 -50.57 -11.14
N GLY A 651 9.97 -50.90 -10.01
CA GLY A 651 10.95 -50.01 -9.36
C GLY A 651 10.35 -48.99 -8.38
N THR A 652 11.20 -48.44 -7.52
CA THR A 652 10.85 -47.71 -6.30
C THR A 652 10.24 -46.32 -6.50
N ASN A 653 10.08 -45.84 -7.73
CA ASN A 653 9.48 -44.56 -8.01
C ASN A 653 8.61 -44.64 -9.27
N ARG A 654 7.29 -44.71 -9.09
CA ARG A 654 6.35 -44.56 -10.18
C ARG A 654 5.75 -43.16 -10.17
N TYR A 655 6.06 -42.42 -11.20
CA TYR A 655 5.39 -41.18 -11.54
C TYR A 655 4.28 -41.51 -12.55
N VAL A 656 3.01 -41.32 -12.16
CA VAL A 656 1.93 -41.25 -13.12
C VAL A 656 1.91 -39.81 -13.62
N THR A 657 2.27 -39.63 -14.87
CA THR A 657 2.17 -38.31 -15.53
C THR A 657 0.71 -38.04 -15.79
N GLN A 658 0.13 -37.10 -15.07
CA GLN A 658 -1.23 -36.64 -15.34
C GLN A 658 -1.14 -35.49 -16.34
N TYR A 659 -1.74 -35.67 -17.51
CA TYR A 659 -1.82 -34.62 -18.52
C TYR A 659 -2.92 -33.66 -18.10
N VAL A 660 -2.59 -32.43 -17.83
CA VAL A 660 -3.55 -31.33 -17.81
C VAL A 660 -3.40 -30.62 -19.14
N THR A 661 -4.20 -31.03 -20.11
CA THR A 661 -4.35 -30.24 -21.34
C THR A 661 -5.37 -29.17 -21.04
N MET A 662 -4.95 -27.96 -20.72
CA MET A 662 -5.85 -26.82 -20.77
C MET A 662 -6.05 -26.45 -22.23
N ASN A 663 -7.13 -26.96 -22.82
CA ASN A 663 -7.65 -26.46 -24.07
C ASN A 663 -8.36 -25.15 -23.74
N ARG A 664 -7.64 -24.04 -23.90
CA ARG A 664 -8.14 -22.74 -24.19
C ARG A 664 -8.91 -21.89 -23.21
N LEU A 665 -8.56 -20.72 -23.23
CA LEU A 665 -9.50 -19.60 -23.52
C LEU A 665 -9.07 -18.88 -24.79
#